data_ce7ca22fe47cb1ab664d6b91a56c2588
#
_entry.id   ce7ca22fe47cb1ab664d6b91a56c2588
#
_cell.length_a   1.000
_cell.length_b   1.000
_cell.length_c   1.000
_cell.angle_alpha   90.00
_cell.angle_beta   90.00
_cell.angle_gamma   90.00
#
_symmetry.space_group_name_H-M   'P 1'
#
loop_
_entity.id
_entity.type
_entity.pdbx_description
1 polymer ?
#
loop_
_entity_poly.entity_id
_entity_poly.type
_entity_poly.pdbx_seq_one_letter_code
_entity_poly.pdbx_strand_id
1 'polypeptide(L)'
;MKHDNSKLISDVDELTALFTNAANLNALLQNIVEMIVSYMEADVCLLYIFDDDTQMLLLKASKGLEGSSIGKARLKPGEGLAGIAFKELRPICEGDAVAIPILRGANQIGVMMLQSVKRDYFSDEDINIFRTITSPLVTTIEMAKLLFSFDHPQTNPVVEPKPTHLKFVQGRVGAEGFAFGDSVVFLPLSLGDFNVPEGRKPLTVDDFHRAVVLTEKELQEMQKAVEKKLLDVVVLIFSAQIMMLKDQAMIGAMEMMIDKGIPPQDAVRAVVAQYVARFDQMTNEYVREKRYDVIDVGRRILTNMAGRTDSHDQYAAKVVIVRELLPSDVLKLSLQNVAGIVLLSGGITSHVAILARSLNIPLVIVDEPRLLNLKNGSSILLDGAMGNISIEPSQDVIRAFRERQATHADVILIQKEVLAETRMKDGTRVVLLANINILADLAVAKAFKAEGVGLYRTEFPFLLRGDFPSEEEQFVIYRRLVEDMKGREITFRTLDIGGDKMLSYYDNSKEANPFLGLRSIRFSLKHLDIFICQVRAILRASFDADVRIMFPMISSVEEFVAARDLVMGSVGALKAEGKSHQARPSIGAMIEVPSILEVIDELALQADFFSIGTNDLIQYMLAVDRTNEKVADCYFPHHPAVLRGMKRVADAARRHQRDISVCGDMAHDPRYIPFLIGIGIYKFSLDARYLPKIQQCIVCIDAQKAEIFAAELLGKASVNETAHLLDQKSLK
;
A
#
# COMPACT_ATOMS: atom_id res chain seq x y z
N MET A 1 23.36 -22.96 -34.64
CA MET A 1 22.90 -22.61 -33.28
C MET A 1 24.17 -22.70 -32.41
N LYS A 2 24.73 -21.55 -32.03
CA LYS A 2 25.96 -21.52 -31.20
C LYS A 2 25.67 -21.73 -29.71
N HIS A 3 24.41 -21.51 -29.26
CA HIS A 3 24.03 -21.61 -27.86
C HIS A 3 22.75 -22.48 -27.68
N ASP A 4 22.81 -23.38 -26.73
CA ASP A 4 21.68 -24.29 -26.38
C ASP A 4 20.78 -23.61 -25.34
N ASN A 5 19.55 -23.24 -25.74
CA ASN A 5 18.56 -22.57 -24.86
C ASN A 5 18.19 -23.37 -23.62
N SER A 6 18.48 -24.69 -23.56
CA SER A 6 18.22 -25.54 -22.39
C SER A 6 19.19 -25.27 -21.23
N LYS A 7 20.36 -24.67 -21.48
CA LYS A 7 21.32 -24.24 -20.45
C LYS A 7 20.90 -22.94 -19.73
N LEU A 8 20.12 -22.09 -20.37
CA LEU A 8 19.68 -20.80 -19.79
C LEU A 8 18.82 -20.96 -18.51
N ILE A 9 18.12 -22.08 -18.34
CA ILE A 9 17.23 -22.33 -17.19
C ILE A 9 18.00 -22.91 -15.98
N SER A 10 19.14 -23.60 -16.22
CA SER A 10 20.00 -24.11 -15.14
C SER A 10 20.86 -23.03 -14.48
N ASP A 11 21.09 -21.94 -15.17
CA ASP A 11 22.06 -20.90 -14.76
C ASP A 11 21.49 -19.87 -13.76
N VAL A 12 20.17 -19.85 -13.50
CA VAL A 12 19.59 -19.07 -12.40
C VAL A 12 19.99 -19.66 -11.03
N ASP A 13 20.14 -20.99 -10.96
CA ASP A 13 20.68 -21.67 -9.77
C ASP A 13 22.18 -21.40 -9.60
N GLU A 14 22.94 -21.24 -10.70
CA GLU A 14 24.34 -20.83 -10.66
C GLU A 14 24.51 -19.37 -10.21
N LEU A 15 23.65 -18.45 -10.64
CA LEU A 15 23.65 -17.07 -10.15
C LEU A 15 23.43 -17.00 -8.62
N THR A 16 22.54 -17.85 -8.11
CA THR A 16 22.28 -17.95 -6.67
C THR A 16 23.48 -18.54 -5.92
N ALA A 17 24.20 -19.50 -6.53
CA ALA A 17 25.42 -20.08 -5.98
C ALA A 17 26.60 -19.07 -5.96
N LEU A 18 26.66 -18.15 -6.92
CA LEU A 18 27.67 -17.08 -6.95
C LEU A 18 27.53 -16.10 -5.77
N PHE A 19 26.30 -15.84 -5.32
CA PHE A 19 26.04 -15.04 -4.13
C PHE A 19 26.56 -15.71 -2.85
N THR A 20 26.33 -17.01 -2.74
CA THR A 20 26.64 -17.77 -1.52
C THR A 20 28.15 -17.93 -1.31
N ASN A 21 28.93 -17.85 -2.39
CA ASN A 21 30.38 -18.10 -2.37
C ASN A 21 31.25 -16.84 -2.47
N ALA A 22 30.67 -15.65 -2.63
CA ALA A 22 31.41 -14.40 -2.77
C ALA A 22 31.76 -13.79 -1.41
N ALA A 23 33.02 -13.59 -1.14
CA ALA A 23 33.50 -13.00 0.12
C ALA A 23 33.25 -11.48 0.22
N ASN A 24 33.03 -10.78 -0.88
CA ASN A 24 32.73 -9.33 -0.96
C ASN A 24 32.17 -8.95 -2.33
N LEU A 25 31.68 -7.70 -2.46
CA LEU A 25 31.10 -7.18 -3.71
C LEU A 25 32.03 -7.33 -4.92
N ASN A 26 33.32 -7.04 -4.76
CA ASN A 26 34.25 -7.12 -5.88
C ASN A 26 34.46 -8.58 -6.35
N ALA A 27 34.49 -9.54 -5.42
CA ALA A 27 34.56 -10.96 -5.75
C ALA A 27 33.29 -11.43 -6.50
N LEU A 28 32.10 -10.96 -6.08
CA LEU A 28 30.87 -11.28 -6.77
C LEU A 28 30.82 -10.71 -8.19
N LEU A 29 31.19 -9.45 -8.38
CA LEU A 29 31.23 -8.81 -9.70
C LEU A 29 32.25 -9.49 -10.62
N GLN A 30 33.38 -9.95 -10.08
CA GLN A 30 34.37 -10.69 -10.81
C GLN A 30 33.87 -12.06 -11.25
N ASN A 31 33.19 -12.81 -10.38
CA ASN A 31 32.55 -14.09 -10.71
C ASN A 31 31.50 -13.94 -11.83
N ILE A 32 30.71 -12.88 -11.79
CA ILE A 32 29.73 -12.56 -12.84
C ILE A 32 30.41 -12.35 -14.19
N VAL A 33 31.47 -11.58 -14.24
CA VAL A 33 32.22 -11.32 -15.46
C VAL A 33 32.83 -12.61 -16.03
N GLU A 34 33.37 -13.48 -15.18
CA GLU A 34 33.95 -14.76 -15.58
C GLU A 34 32.90 -15.74 -16.15
N MET A 35 31.72 -15.79 -15.53
CA MET A 35 30.61 -16.60 -16.01
C MET A 35 30.14 -16.11 -17.40
N ILE A 36 30.01 -14.81 -17.61
CA ILE A 36 29.53 -14.23 -18.88
C ILE A 36 30.54 -14.48 -19.98
N VAL A 37 31.84 -14.33 -19.72
CA VAL A 37 32.90 -14.66 -20.70
C VAL A 37 32.81 -16.12 -21.13
N SER A 38 32.63 -17.02 -20.16
CA SER A 38 32.50 -18.46 -20.46
C SER A 38 31.26 -18.78 -21.29
N TYR A 39 30.13 -18.14 -20.97
CA TYR A 39 28.86 -18.38 -21.65
C TYR A 39 28.81 -17.77 -23.06
N MET A 40 29.33 -16.55 -23.22
CA MET A 40 29.32 -15.82 -24.51
C MET A 40 30.53 -16.16 -25.37
N GLU A 41 31.42 -17.04 -24.90
CA GLU A 41 32.69 -17.40 -25.56
C GLU A 41 33.51 -16.16 -26.04
N ALA A 42 33.47 -15.10 -25.20
CA ALA A 42 34.17 -13.84 -25.49
C ALA A 42 35.61 -13.86 -24.94
N ASP A 43 36.50 -13.02 -25.49
CA ASP A 43 37.88 -12.93 -25.03
C ASP A 43 38.03 -11.93 -23.89
N VAL A 44 37.18 -10.87 -23.89
CA VAL A 44 37.22 -9.79 -22.89
C VAL A 44 35.79 -9.48 -22.42
N CYS A 45 35.63 -9.29 -21.11
CA CYS A 45 34.43 -8.72 -20.53
C CYS A 45 34.79 -7.66 -19.49
N LEU A 46 34.13 -6.52 -19.58
CA LEU A 46 34.30 -5.36 -18.69
C LEU A 46 32.99 -4.98 -18.07
N LEU A 47 32.96 -4.82 -16.75
CA LEU A 47 31.79 -4.34 -16.01
C LEU A 47 32.08 -2.97 -15.40
N TYR A 48 31.43 -1.97 -15.94
CA TYR A 48 31.42 -0.61 -15.40
C TYR A 48 30.17 -0.37 -14.56
N ILE A 49 30.34 0.21 -13.39
CA ILE A 49 29.25 0.65 -12.53
C ILE A 49 29.27 2.17 -12.46
N PHE A 50 28.09 2.77 -12.61
CA PHE A 50 27.93 4.21 -12.49
C PHE A 50 28.05 4.65 -11.03
N ASP A 51 28.80 5.67 -10.80
CA ASP A 51 29.02 6.29 -9.50
C ASP A 51 28.33 7.64 -9.48
N ASP A 52 27.26 7.73 -8.71
CA ASP A 52 26.40 8.91 -8.58
C ASP A 52 27.15 10.11 -7.98
N ASP A 53 28.15 9.87 -7.12
CA ASP A 53 28.91 10.94 -6.48
C ASP A 53 29.89 11.62 -7.44
N THR A 54 30.56 10.83 -8.29
CA THR A 54 31.53 11.34 -9.25
C THR A 54 30.97 11.55 -10.65
N GLN A 55 29.74 11.09 -10.92
CA GLN A 55 29.08 11.13 -12.22
C GLN A 55 29.88 10.45 -13.33
N MET A 56 30.59 9.34 -13.00
CA MET A 56 31.44 8.59 -13.89
C MET A 56 31.15 7.08 -13.82
N LEU A 57 31.44 6.40 -14.93
CA LEU A 57 31.47 4.94 -15.01
C LEU A 57 32.80 4.44 -14.47
N LEU A 58 32.79 3.63 -13.42
CA LEU A 58 33.99 3.07 -12.79
C LEU A 58 34.11 1.58 -13.13
N LEU A 59 35.24 1.13 -13.66
CA LEU A 59 35.51 -0.29 -13.93
C LEU A 59 35.62 -1.06 -12.61
N LYS A 60 34.69 -1.97 -12.37
CA LYS A 60 34.59 -2.75 -11.11
C LYS A 60 35.03 -4.19 -11.25
N ALA A 61 34.89 -4.79 -12.44
CA ALA A 61 35.34 -6.14 -12.72
C ALA A 61 35.76 -6.27 -14.18
N SER A 62 36.73 -7.13 -14.45
CA SER A 62 37.19 -7.40 -15.82
C SER A 62 37.74 -8.80 -15.97
N LYS A 63 37.56 -9.37 -17.17
CA LYS A 63 38.26 -10.59 -17.65
C LYS A 63 38.90 -10.26 -18.98
N GLY A 64 40.16 -10.68 -19.18
CA GLY A 64 40.90 -10.42 -20.40
C GLY A 64 41.73 -9.12 -20.42
N LEU A 65 41.65 -8.28 -19.37
CA LEU A 65 42.49 -7.11 -19.15
C LEU A 65 43.38 -7.31 -17.91
N GLU A 66 44.54 -6.62 -17.87
CA GLU A 66 45.40 -6.63 -16.68
C GLU A 66 44.67 -6.05 -15.47
N GLY A 67 44.66 -6.76 -14.34
CA GLY A 67 43.92 -6.42 -13.14
C GLY A 67 44.28 -5.07 -12.48
N SER A 68 45.38 -4.42 -12.93
CA SER A 68 45.82 -3.11 -12.44
C SER A 68 44.88 -1.95 -12.77
N SER A 69 43.92 -2.13 -13.70
CA SER A 69 42.96 -1.14 -14.16
C SER A 69 41.64 -1.14 -13.38
N ILE A 70 41.32 -2.22 -12.63
CA ILE A 70 40.11 -2.32 -11.82
C ILE A 70 40.16 -1.29 -10.70
N GLY A 71 39.06 -0.55 -10.53
CA GLY A 71 38.92 0.53 -9.53
C GLY A 71 39.58 1.86 -9.92
N LYS A 72 40.41 1.89 -11.02
CA LYS A 72 41.09 3.10 -11.47
C LYS A 72 40.56 3.65 -12.78
N ALA A 73 40.20 2.76 -13.72
CA ALA A 73 39.66 3.19 -15.02
C ALA A 73 38.28 3.81 -14.85
N ARG A 74 38.12 5.03 -15.38
CA ARG A 74 36.91 5.81 -15.33
C ARG A 74 36.56 6.33 -16.72
N LEU A 75 35.25 6.32 -17.06
CA LEU A 75 34.72 6.86 -18.31
C LEU A 75 33.61 7.84 -18.02
N LYS A 76 33.53 8.92 -18.79
CA LYS A 76 32.36 9.81 -18.73
C LYS A 76 31.21 9.21 -19.55
N PRO A 77 29.94 9.48 -19.20
CA PRO A 77 28.82 9.20 -20.09
C PRO A 77 29.07 9.82 -21.48
N GLY A 78 29.02 8.96 -22.51
CA GLY A 78 29.36 9.34 -23.90
C GLY A 78 30.84 9.13 -24.32
N GLU A 79 31.72 8.67 -23.43
CA GLU A 79 33.14 8.41 -23.72
C GLU A 79 33.36 6.91 -24.00
N GLY A 80 33.90 6.59 -25.19
CA GLY A 80 34.10 5.22 -25.64
C GLY A 80 32.82 4.43 -25.82
N LEU A 81 32.92 3.16 -26.22
CA LEU A 81 31.74 2.33 -26.53
C LEU A 81 30.84 2.16 -25.32
N ALA A 82 31.40 1.91 -24.14
CA ALA A 82 30.65 1.76 -22.90
C ALA A 82 29.94 3.06 -22.48
N GLY A 83 30.62 4.22 -22.55
CA GLY A 83 30.00 5.51 -22.21
C GLY A 83 28.91 5.93 -23.19
N ILE A 84 29.05 5.59 -24.47
CA ILE A 84 28.00 5.84 -25.49
C ILE A 84 26.78 4.96 -25.21
N ALA A 85 26.95 3.66 -24.97
CA ALA A 85 25.85 2.75 -24.62
C ALA A 85 25.11 3.20 -23.37
N PHE A 86 25.84 3.69 -22.34
CA PHE A 86 25.28 4.25 -21.14
C PHE A 86 24.42 5.47 -21.42
N LYS A 87 24.93 6.42 -22.21
CA LYS A 87 24.22 7.67 -22.52
C LYS A 87 22.99 7.47 -23.41
N GLU A 88 23.08 6.54 -24.40
CA GLU A 88 22.02 6.31 -25.36
C GLU A 88 20.98 5.28 -24.90
N LEU A 89 21.19 4.63 -23.74
CA LEU A 89 20.30 3.63 -23.14
C LEU A 89 19.98 2.43 -24.08
N ARG A 90 20.86 2.13 -25.01
CA ARG A 90 20.71 1.03 -25.96
C ARG A 90 22.02 0.28 -26.17
N PRO A 91 21.96 -1.00 -26.59
CA PRO A 91 23.15 -1.72 -26.99
C PRO A 91 23.88 -0.99 -28.14
N ILE A 92 25.19 -0.92 -28.03
CA ILE A 92 26.07 -0.38 -29.09
C ILE A 92 27.03 -1.47 -29.50
N CYS A 93 27.12 -1.72 -30.79
CA CYS A 93 28.03 -2.67 -31.40
C CYS A 93 28.99 -1.92 -32.32
N GLU A 94 30.30 -2.17 -32.21
CA GLU A 94 31.30 -1.58 -33.08
C GLU A 94 32.43 -2.61 -33.32
N GLY A 95 32.45 -3.14 -34.55
CA GLY A 95 33.43 -4.11 -34.97
C GLY A 95 33.38 -5.44 -34.17
N ASP A 96 34.34 -5.64 -33.29
CA ASP A 96 34.53 -6.83 -32.47
C ASP A 96 34.07 -6.69 -31.03
N ALA A 97 33.39 -5.56 -30.68
CA ALA A 97 32.95 -5.25 -29.34
C ALA A 97 31.44 -4.88 -29.29
N VAL A 98 30.78 -5.29 -28.19
CA VAL A 98 29.42 -4.93 -27.89
C VAL A 98 29.31 -4.42 -26.45
N ALA A 99 28.64 -3.29 -26.25
CA ALA A 99 28.33 -2.71 -24.94
C ALA A 99 26.85 -2.67 -24.71
N ILE A 100 26.38 -3.17 -23.56
CA ILE A 100 24.98 -3.20 -23.16
C ILE A 100 24.82 -2.42 -21.86
N PRO A 101 23.92 -1.42 -21.82
CA PRO A 101 23.63 -0.70 -20.59
C PRO A 101 22.83 -1.58 -19.60
N ILE A 102 23.19 -1.54 -18.33
CA ILE A 102 22.51 -2.19 -17.22
C ILE A 102 21.53 -1.18 -16.62
N LEU A 103 20.23 -1.44 -16.82
CA LEU A 103 19.16 -0.47 -16.53
C LEU A 103 18.13 -1.06 -15.57
N ARG A 104 17.64 -0.24 -14.64
CA ARG A 104 16.44 -0.53 -13.84
C ARG A 104 15.36 0.50 -14.16
N GLY A 105 14.43 0.14 -15.04
CA GLY A 105 13.47 1.12 -15.58
C GLY A 105 14.21 2.24 -16.32
N ALA A 106 14.09 3.49 -15.83
CA ALA A 106 14.82 4.64 -16.35
C ALA A 106 16.17 4.89 -15.66
N ASN A 107 16.49 4.18 -14.58
CA ASN A 107 17.72 4.38 -13.82
C ASN A 107 18.88 3.59 -14.42
N GLN A 108 20.00 4.26 -14.61
CA GLN A 108 21.24 3.72 -15.20
C GLN A 108 22.14 3.23 -14.08
N ILE A 109 22.43 1.91 -14.05
CA ILE A 109 23.28 1.29 -13.01
C ILE A 109 24.71 1.14 -13.47
N GLY A 110 24.91 0.86 -14.76
CA GLY A 110 26.23 0.65 -15.31
C GLY A 110 26.19 0.18 -16.76
N VAL A 111 27.30 -0.38 -17.22
CA VAL A 111 27.47 -0.95 -18.57
C VAL A 111 28.29 -2.22 -18.50
N MET A 112 27.90 -3.23 -19.24
CA MET A 112 28.71 -4.41 -19.49
C MET A 112 29.15 -4.43 -20.94
N MET A 113 30.43 -4.67 -21.17
CA MET A 113 31.05 -4.69 -22.50
C MET A 113 31.72 -6.03 -22.74
N LEU A 114 31.46 -6.62 -23.90
CA LEU A 114 32.16 -7.81 -24.39
C LEU A 114 33.00 -7.45 -25.61
N GLN A 115 34.14 -8.14 -25.78
CA GLN A 115 34.97 -8.05 -26.97
C GLN A 115 35.49 -9.42 -27.35
N SER A 116 35.64 -9.67 -28.66
CA SER A 116 36.23 -10.87 -29.22
C SER A 116 37.42 -10.52 -30.11
N VAL A 117 38.40 -11.40 -30.21
CA VAL A 117 39.52 -11.27 -31.17
C VAL A 117 39.06 -11.47 -32.62
N LYS A 118 37.89 -12.10 -32.83
CA LYS A 118 37.30 -12.35 -34.15
C LYS A 118 36.42 -11.17 -34.59
N ARG A 119 36.70 -10.60 -35.76
CA ARG A 119 35.88 -9.51 -36.31
C ARG A 119 34.44 -9.98 -36.58
N ASP A 120 33.46 -9.10 -36.35
CA ASP A 120 32.00 -9.32 -36.54
C ASP A 120 31.51 -10.61 -35.85
N TYR A 121 32.02 -10.87 -34.64
CA TYR A 121 31.75 -12.09 -33.89
C TYR A 121 30.33 -12.13 -33.32
N PHE A 122 29.77 -10.99 -32.88
CA PHE A 122 28.49 -10.89 -32.23
C PHE A 122 27.37 -10.60 -33.25
N SER A 123 26.46 -11.54 -33.41
CA SER A 123 25.22 -11.38 -34.19
C SER A 123 24.13 -10.66 -33.37
N ASP A 124 23.06 -10.22 -34.05
CA ASP A 124 21.88 -9.67 -33.37
C ASP A 124 21.24 -10.65 -32.37
N GLU A 125 21.33 -11.95 -32.62
CA GLU A 125 20.87 -13.01 -31.74
C GLU A 125 21.76 -13.07 -30.47
N ASP A 126 23.10 -12.99 -30.61
CA ASP A 126 24.05 -12.96 -29.50
C ASP A 126 23.85 -11.70 -28.63
N ILE A 127 23.54 -10.55 -29.24
CA ILE A 127 23.23 -9.31 -28.54
C ILE A 127 21.94 -9.46 -27.71
N ASN A 128 20.89 -10.09 -28.25
CA ASN A 128 19.65 -10.35 -27.53
C ASN A 128 19.85 -11.34 -26.36
N ILE A 129 20.65 -12.39 -26.56
CA ILE A 129 21.02 -13.34 -25.51
C ILE A 129 21.78 -12.60 -24.40
N PHE A 130 22.78 -11.80 -24.75
CA PHE A 130 23.58 -11.03 -23.80
C PHE A 130 22.70 -10.04 -23.00
N ARG A 131 21.75 -9.37 -23.65
CA ARG A 131 20.76 -8.51 -23.00
C ARG A 131 19.88 -9.28 -22.02
N THR A 132 19.47 -10.49 -22.36
CA THR A 132 18.64 -11.34 -21.50
C THR A 132 19.41 -11.78 -20.26
N ILE A 133 20.71 -12.12 -20.39
CA ILE A 133 21.57 -12.49 -19.26
C ILE A 133 21.88 -11.30 -18.35
N THR A 134 22.06 -10.11 -18.90
CA THR A 134 22.39 -8.91 -18.12
C THR A 134 21.21 -8.33 -17.35
N SER A 135 19.98 -8.61 -17.77
CA SER A 135 18.77 -8.09 -17.11
C SER A 135 18.62 -8.52 -15.63
N PRO A 136 18.80 -9.81 -15.25
CA PRO A 136 18.73 -10.24 -13.84
C PRO A 136 19.87 -9.69 -12.98
N LEU A 137 21.02 -9.33 -13.58
CA LEU A 137 22.18 -8.82 -12.85
C LEU A 137 21.94 -7.47 -12.18
N VAL A 138 20.99 -6.72 -12.65
CA VAL A 138 20.54 -5.44 -12.05
C VAL A 138 20.23 -5.63 -10.57
N THR A 139 19.31 -6.54 -10.28
CA THR A 139 18.88 -6.84 -8.90
C THR A 139 20.02 -7.41 -8.07
N THR A 140 20.86 -8.24 -8.69
CA THR A 140 22.06 -8.84 -8.10
C THR A 140 23.07 -7.80 -7.66
N ILE A 141 23.40 -6.84 -8.52
CA ILE A 141 24.37 -5.78 -8.25
C ILE A 141 23.85 -4.82 -7.17
N GLU A 142 22.57 -4.47 -7.21
CA GLU A 142 21.96 -3.59 -6.19
C GLU A 142 21.88 -4.26 -4.81
N MET A 143 21.45 -5.53 -4.75
CA MET A 143 21.47 -6.30 -3.50
C MET A 143 22.86 -6.43 -2.93
N ALA A 144 23.84 -6.71 -3.78
CA ALA A 144 25.23 -6.81 -3.34
C ALA A 144 25.78 -5.46 -2.86
N LYS A 145 25.47 -4.36 -3.54
CA LYS A 145 25.80 -3.00 -3.05
C LYS A 145 25.21 -2.76 -1.64
N LEU A 146 23.97 -3.16 -1.40
CA LEU A 146 23.31 -3.05 -0.09
C LEU A 146 23.99 -3.95 0.96
N LEU A 147 24.19 -5.23 0.68
CA LEU A 147 24.72 -6.21 1.63
C LEU A 147 26.16 -5.91 2.02
N PHE A 148 27.02 -5.52 1.07
CA PHE A 148 28.43 -5.25 1.33
C PHE A 148 28.74 -3.82 1.77
N SER A 149 27.79 -2.89 1.74
CA SER A 149 27.92 -1.57 2.38
C SER A 149 27.79 -1.64 3.90
N PHE A 150 27.29 -2.75 4.45
CA PHE A 150 27.19 -2.99 5.89
C PHE A 150 28.46 -3.57 6.53
N ASP A 151 29.40 -4.12 5.73
CA ASP A 151 30.60 -4.82 6.24
C ASP A 151 31.84 -3.93 6.46
N HIS A 152 31.76 -2.64 6.21
CA HIS A 152 32.81 -1.69 6.56
C HIS A 152 32.26 -0.67 7.57
N PRO A 153 32.66 -0.75 8.85
CA PRO A 153 32.55 0.40 9.72
C PRO A 153 33.51 1.47 9.18
N GLN A 154 32.99 2.37 8.37
CA GLN A 154 33.73 3.60 8.11
C GLN A 154 33.83 4.30 9.47
N THR A 155 35.01 4.32 10.04
CA THR A 155 35.42 5.30 11.02
C THR A 155 35.41 6.66 10.32
N ASN A 156 34.24 7.20 10.11
CA ASN A 156 34.10 8.60 9.77
C ASN A 156 34.40 9.39 11.03
N PRO A 157 35.28 10.38 10.98
CA PRO A 157 35.36 11.35 12.04
C PRO A 157 33.96 11.93 12.23
N VAL A 158 33.57 12.15 13.48
CA VAL A 158 32.33 12.81 13.88
C VAL A 158 32.26 14.13 13.12
N VAL A 159 31.62 14.12 11.97
CA VAL A 159 31.23 15.33 11.26
C VAL A 159 29.97 15.79 11.97
N GLU A 160 30.05 16.88 12.69
CA GLU A 160 28.87 17.58 13.20
C GLU A 160 27.86 17.71 12.04
N PRO A 161 26.58 17.32 12.26
CA PRO A 161 25.58 17.35 11.20
C PRO A 161 25.44 18.81 10.71
N LYS A 162 25.77 19.03 9.44
CA LYS A 162 25.46 20.31 8.78
C LYS A 162 23.94 20.51 8.87
N PRO A 163 23.47 21.68 9.28
CA PRO A 163 22.04 21.92 9.41
C PRO A 163 21.35 21.68 8.06
N THR A 164 20.40 20.76 8.08
CA THR A 164 19.56 20.45 6.90
C THR A 164 18.60 21.61 6.69
N HIS A 165 18.72 22.35 5.60
CA HIS A 165 17.79 23.41 5.21
C HIS A 165 16.48 22.88 4.59
N LEU A 166 16.06 21.66 4.94
CA LEU A 166 14.79 21.10 4.51
C LEU A 166 13.65 21.86 5.23
N LYS A 167 12.83 22.58 4.48
CA LYS A 167 11.64 23.26 5.01
C LYS A 167 10.34 22.52 4.68
N PHE A 168 10.32 21.77 3.59
CA PHE A 168 9.15 21.08 3.09
C PHE A 168 9.57 19.78 2.39
N VAL A 169 8.80 18.71 2.63
CA VAL A 169 8.97 17.42 1.95
C VAL A 169 7.59 16.90 1.60
N GLN A 170 7.41 16.43 0.38
CA GLN A 170 6.20 15.75 -0.08
C GLN A 170 6.44 14.26 -0.13
N GLY A 171 5.50 13.49 0.40
CA GLY A 171 5.53 12.04 0.43
C GLY A 171 4.21 11.44 -0.01
N ARG A 172 4.09 10.12 0.14
CA ARG A 172 2.87 9.36 -0.14
C ARG A 172 2.06 9.19 1.13
N VAL A 173 0.74 9.31 1.02
CA VAL A 173 -0.18 9.11 2.14
C VAL A 173 -0.19 7.65 2.58
N GLY A 174 0.31 7.37 3.76
CA GLY A 174 0.23 6.06 4.41
C GLY A 174 -1.02 5.90 5.26
N ALA A 175 -1.34 6.91 6.08
CA ALA A 175 -2.58 7.02 6.84
C ALA A 175 -2.97 8.50 6.93
N GLU A 176 -4.24 8.79 6.67
CA GLU A 176 -4.78 10.13 6.74
C GLU A 176 -4.78 10.68 8.18
N GLY A 177 -4.79 11.99 8.28
CA GLY A 177 -4.84 12.72 9.54
C GLY A 177 -3.80 13.82 9.61
N PHE A 178 -3.84 14.56 10.70
CA PHE A 178 -2.96 15.70 10.89
C PHE A 178 -2.19 15.56 12.20
N ALA A 179 -0.91 15.86 12.17
CA ALA A 179 -0.08 15.88 13.37
C ALA A 179 0.80 17.13 13.41
N PHE A 180 0.92 17.71 14.59
CA PHE A 180 1.89 18.76 14.88
C PHE A 180 2.59 18.39 16.19
N GLY A 181 3.91 18.39 16.19
CA GLY A 181 4.70 18.02 17.35
C GLY A 181 6.19 18.12 17.09
N ASP A 182 6.96 17.93 18.13
CA ASP A 182 8.41 17.88 18.05
C ASP A 182 8.88 16.57 17.41
N SER A 183 9.90 16.65 16.58
CA SER A 183 10.49 15.48 15.94
C SER A 183 11.27 14.61 16.91
N VAL A 184 11.15 13.31 16.75
CA VAL A 184 12.05 12.32 17.34
C VAL A 184 12.45 11.31 16.29
N VAL A 185 13.75 11.20 16.05
CA VAL A 185 14.27 10.13 15.18
C VAL A 185 14.30 8.84 15.98
N PHE A 186 13.49 7.88 15.56
CA PHE A 186 13.43 6.56 16.15
C PHE A 186 14.37 5.64 15.38
N LEU A 187 15.40 5.16 16.09
CA LEU A 187 16.30 4.15 15.58
C LEU A 187 15.95 2.83 16.29
N PRO A 188 15.23 1.93 15.62
CA PRO A 188 14.97 0.59 16.19
C PRO A 188 16.31 -0.07 16.48
N LEU A 189 16.48 -0.62 17.68
CA LEU A 189 17.67 -1.40 18.01
C LEU A 189 17.77 -2.58 17.01
N SER A 190 18.85 -2.62 16.23
CA SER A 190 19.15 -3.79 15.42
C SER A 190 19.56 -4.96 16.32
N LEU A 191 19.38 -6.19 15.85
CA LEU A 191 19.87 -7.37 16.57
C LEU A 191 21.38 -7.29 16.87
N GLY A 192 22.13 -6.51 16.05
CA GLY A 192 23.58 -6.28 16.20
C GLY A 192 23.95 -5.29 17.30
N ASP A 193 23.08 -4.31 17.59
CA ASP A 193 23.36 -3.22 18.53
C ASP A 193 23.17 -3.61 20.01
N PHE A 194 22.80 -4.85 20.24
CA PHE A 194 22.60 -5.37 21.58
C PHE A 194 23.93 -5.69 22.25
N ASN A 195 24.46 -4.76 23.01
CA ASN A 195 25.62 -4.99 23.87
C ASN A 195 25.18 -5.07 25.34
N VAL A 196 25.66 -6.10 26.02
CA VAL A 196 25.53 -6.16 27.49
C VAL A 196 26.36 -5.02 28.08
N PRO A 197 25.81 -4.14 28.93
CA PRO A 197 26.58 -3.05 29.52
C PRO A 197 27.83 -3.56 30.19
N GLU A 198 28.96 -2.87 30.02
CA GLU A 198 30.20 -3.20 30.69
C GLU A 198 30.00 -3.21 32.20
N GLY A 199 30.46 -4.28 32.88
CA GLY A 199 30.32 -4.48 34.34
C GLY A 199 29.14 -5.31 34.80
N ARG A 200 28.27 -5.81 33.90
CA ARG A 200 27.19 -6.76 34.25
C ARG A 200 27.74 -8.19 34.28
N LYS A 201 27.21 -9.02 35.18
CA LYS A 201 27.52 -10.46 35.16
C LYS A 201 27.11 -11.09 33.82
N PRO A 202 27.86 -12.10 33.35
CA PRO A 202 27.47 -12.85 32.15
C PRO A 202 26.04 -13.35 32.28
N LEU A 203 25.26 -13.24 31.19
CA LEU A 203 23.89 -13.72 31.13
C LEU A 203 23.86 -15.24 31.23
N THR A 204 22.89 -15.77 31.97
CA THR A 204 22.72 -17.20 32.26
C THR A 204 21.55 -17.78 31.46
N VAL A 205 21.42 -19.12 31.44
CA VAL A 205 20.24 -19.84 30.91
C VAL A 205 18.97 -19.37 31.61
N ASP A 206 19.01 -19.13 32.93
CA ASP A 206 17.85 -18.64 33.69
C ASP A 206 17.44 -17.23 33.24
N ASP A 207 18.38 -16.39 32.85
CA ASP A 207 18.07 -15.05 32.27
C ASP A 207 17.38 -15.18 30.94
N PHE A 208 17.79 -16.14 30.11
CA PHE A 208 17.12 -16.44 28.84
C PHE A 208 15.69 -16.94 29.06
N HIS A 209 15.47 -17.94 29.91
CA HIS A 209 14.12 -18.45 30.19
C HIS A 209 13.20 -17.38 30.76
N ARG A 210 13.70 -16.55 31.70
CA ARG A 210 12.93 -15.40 32.19
C ARG A 210 12.56 -14.42 31.11
N ALA A 211 13.48 -14.13 30.16
CA ALA A 211 13.22 -13.24 29.04
C ALA A 211 12.18 -13.80 28.09
N VAL A 212 12.19 -15.10 27.80
CA VAL A 212 11.17 -15.77 26.97
C VAL A 212 9.80 -15.65 27.62
N VAL A 213 9.66 -15.93 28.91
CA VAL A 213 8.40 -15.82 29.66
C VAL A 213 7.89 -14.37 29.70
N LEU A 214 8.78 -13.40 29.92
CA LEU A 214 8.43 -11.97 29.90
C LEU A 214 7.95 -11.55 28.53
N THR A 215 8.63 -12.00 27.46
CA THR A 215 8.25 -11.71 26.08
C THR A 215 6.87 -12.29 25.74
N GLU A 216 6.58 -13.51 26.18
CA GLU A 216 5.25 -14.12 25.99
C GLU A 216 4.16 -13.28 26.70
N LYS A 217 4.43 -12.87 27.94
CA LYS A 217 3.49 -12.05 28.73
C LYS A 217 3.23 -10.70 28.07
N GLU A 218 4.28 -10.00 27.60
CA GLU A 218 4.15 -8.73 26.88
C GLU A 218 3.30 -8.88 25.62
N LEU A 219 3.54 -9.92 24.80
CA LEU A 219 2.77 -10.19 23.61
C LEU A 219 1.30 -10.49 23.93
N GLN A 220 1.01 -11.23 24.99
CA GLN A 220 -0.36 -11.49 25.46
C GLN A 220 -1.05 -10.22 25.97
N GLU A 221 -0.36 -9.34 26.67
CA GLU A 221 -0.88 -8.05 27.13
C GLU A 221 -1.18 -7.13 25.94
N MET A 222 -0.28 -7.07 24.95
CA MET A 222 -0.51 -6.33 23.69
C MET A 222 -1.70 -6.89 22.92
N GLN A 223 -1.79 -8.21 22.78
CA GLN A 223 -2.92 -8.88 22.14
C GLN A 223 -4.24 -8.47 22.80
N LYS A 224 -4.34 -8.54 24.14
CA LYS A 224 -5.54 -8.13 24.88
C LYS A 224 -5.87 -6.64 24.79
N ALA A 225 -4.86 -5.77 24.74
CA ALA A 225 -5.05 -4.33 24.58
C ALA A 225 -5.62 -3.99 23.19
N VAL A 226 -5.23 -4.77 22.20
CA VAL A 226 -5.63 -4.63 20.79
C VAL A 226 -6.99 -5.28 20.54
N GLU A 227 -7.33 -6.41 21.15
CA GLU A 227 -8.65 -7.06 21.07
C GLU A 227 -9.80 -6.12 21.41
N LYS A 228 -9.58 -5.15 22.29
CA LYS A 228 -10.58 -4.13 22.65
C LYS A 228 -10.73 -3.01 21.63
N LYS A 229 -9.73 -2.74 20.81
CA LYS A 229 -9.67 -1.59 19.88
C LYS A 229 -9.66 -1.98 18.41
N LEU A 230 -9.10 -3.15 18.09
CA LEU A 230 -8.84 -3.60 16.72
C LEU A 230 -9.17 -5.10 16.62
N LEU A 231 -9.96 -5.45 15.64
CA LEU A 231 -10.44 -6.80 15.41
C LEU A 231 -9.56 -7.60 14.46
N ASP A 232 -9.36 -8.87 14.82
CA ASP A 232 -8.95 -10.05 14.04
C ASP A 232 -7.56 -10.07 13.40
N VAL A 233 -7.10 -9.08 12.64
CA VAL A 233 -5.84 -9.17 11.87
C VAL A 233 -4.61 -8.96 12.77
N VAL A 234 -4.68 -8.02 13.70
CA VAL A 234 -3.58 -7.73 14.63
C VAL A 234 -3.45 -8.84 15.68
N VAL A 235 -4.57 -9.44 16.06
CA VAL A 235 -4.60 -10.62 16.93
C VAL A 235 -3.84 -11.79 16.28
N LEU A 236 -3.96 -11.97 14.97
CA LEU A 236 -3.25 -13.01 14.22
C LEU A 236 -1.73 -12.81 14.21
N ILE A 237 -1.24 -11.55 14.13
CA ILE A 237 0.21 -11.25 14.18
C ILE A 237 0.77 -11.68 15.53
N PHE A 238 0.14 -11.27 16.64
CA PHE A 238 0.59 -11.67 17.97
C PHE A 238 0.44 -13.16 18.24
N SER A 239 -0.63 -13.79 17.73
CA SER A 239 -0.80 -15.23 17.84
C SER A 239 0.34 -15.98 17.15
N ALA A 240 0.78 -15.53 15.97
CA ALA A 240 1.92 -16.12 15.27
C ALA A 240 3.23 -15.94 16.07
N GLN A 241 3.47 -14.77 16.64
CA GLN A 241 4.66 -14.50 17.46
C GLN A 241 4.66 -15.32 18.76
N ILE A 242 3.50 -15.47 19.41
CA ILE A 242 3.35 -16.33 20.60
C ILE A 242 3.58 -17.81 20.24
N MET A 243 3.11 -18.25 19.05
CA MET A 243 3.41 -19.60 18.56
C MET A 243 4.90 -19.82 18.33
N MET A 244 5.62 -18.81 17.79
CA MET A 244 7.07 -18.88 17.60
C MET A 244 7.82 -19.03 18.93
N LEU A 245 7.37 -18.36 20.01
CA LEU A 245 7.94 -18.52 21.35
C LEU A 245 7.67 -19.90 21.96
N LYS A 246 6.63 -20.60 21.51
CA LYS A 246 6.30 -21.97 21.94
C LYS A 246 6.90 -23.04 21.03
N ASP A 247 7.49 -22.63 19.90
CA ASP A 247 8.10 -23.55 18.96
C ASP A 247 9.40 -24.13 19.53
N GLN A 248 9.35 -25.43 19.84
CA GLN A 248 10.50 -26.21 20.31
C GLN A 248 11.66 -26.22 19.32
N ALA A 249 11.40 -26.06 18.01
CA ALA A 249 12.46 -26.00 17.01
C ALA A 249 13.26 -24.68 17.13
N MET A 250 12.59 -23.55 17.42
CA MET A 250 13.23 -22.24 17.53
C MET A 250 13.86 -22.07 18.93
N ILE A 251 13.07 -22.21 19.99
CA ILE A 251 13.54 -22.01 21.38
C ILE A 251 14.53 -23.10 21.79
N GLY A 252 14.25 -24.36 21.48
CA GLY A 252 15.15 -25.47 21.77
C GLY A 252 16.47 -25.39 20.99
N ALA A 253 16.49 -24.79 19.79
CA ALA A 253 17.76 -24.53 19.11
C ALA A 253 18.60 -23.47 19.84
N MET A 254 17.98 -22.43 20.41
CA MET A 254 18.65 -21.45 21.26
C MET A 254 19.20 -22.11 22.53
N GLU A 255 18.38 -22.92 23.22
CA GLU A 255 18.77 -23.67 24.40
C GLU A 255 19.96 -24.60 24.13
N MET A 256 19.92 -25.39 23.06
CA MET A 256 21.03 -26.25 22.65
C MET A 256 22.33 -25.50 22.40
N MET A 257 22.28 -24.29 21.90
CA MET A 257 23.47 -23.46 21.68
C MET A 257 24.01 -22.94 23.03
N ILE A 258 23.12 -22.55 23.92
CA ILE A 258 23.48 -22.07 25.27
C ILE A 258 24.11 -23.22 26.09
N ASP A 259 23.56 -24.42 26.04
CA ASP A 259 24.09 -25.62 26.68
C ASP A 259 25.48 -26.02 26.16
N LYS A 260 25.80 -25.68 24.92
CA LYS A 260 27.15 -25.81 24.30
C LYS A 260 28.11 -24.71 24.73
N GLY A 261 27.72 -23.80 25.62
CA GLY A 261 28.57 -22.73 26.14
C GLY A 261 28.56 -21.44 25.33
N ILE A 262 27.64 -21.30 24.34
CA ILE A 262 27.46 -20.04 23.62
C ILE A 262 26.68 -19.06 24.51
N PRO A 263 27.13 -17.80 24.62
CA PRO A 263 26.38 -16.79 25.39
C PRO A 263 24.92 -16.69 24.95
N PRO A 264 23.93 -16.58 25.83
CA PRO A 264 22.52 -16.57 25.52
C PRO A 264 22.13 -15.53 24.43
N GLN A 265 22.70 -14.33 24.47
CA GLN A 265 22.46 -13.28 23.50
C GLN A 265 22.94 -13.66 22.10
N ASP A 266 24.05 -14.38 22.00
CA ASP A 266 24.64 -14.81 20.73
C ASP A 266 23.88 -16.01 20.16
N ALA A 267 23.38 -16.89 21.02
CA ALA A 267 22.49 -18.00 20.65
C ALA A 267 21.18 -17.47 20.04
N VAL A 268 20.55 -16.48 20.68
CA VAL A 268 19.34 -15.82 20.13
C VAL A 268 19.63 -15.21 18.77
N ARG A 269 20.72 -14.44 18.62
CA ARG A 269 21.11 -13.83 17.34
C ARG A 269 21.32 -14.86 16.24
N ALA A 270 22.05 -15.92 16.53
CA ALA A 270 22.41 -16.95 15.56
C ALA A 270 21.16 -17.70 15.05
N VAL A 271 20.25 -18.08 15.96
CA VAL A 271 19.02 -18.77 15.59
C VAL A 271 18.09 -17.85 14.80
N VAL A 272 17.89 -16.60 15.24
CA VAL A 272 17.09 -15.60 14.52
C VAL A 272 17.65 -15.39 13.10
N ALA A 273 18.97 -15.24 12.95
CA ALA A 273 19.59 -15.07 11.63
C ALA A 273 19.36 -16.30 10.72
N GLN A 274 19.41 -17.52 11.27
CA GLN A 274 19.10 -18.74 10.51
C GLN A 274 17.65 -18.77 10.00
N TYR A 275 16.69 -18.38 10.84
CA TYR A 275 15.28 -18.33 10.44
C TYR A 275 15.03 -17.23 9.41
N VAL A 276 15.63 -16.04 9.61
CA VAL A 276 15.56 -14.94 8.62
C VAL A 276 16.09 -15.38 7.27
N ALA A 277 17.27 -16.02 7.23
CA ALA A 277 17.86 -16.54 6.00
C ALA A 277 16.97 -17.59 5.30
N ARG A 278 16.27 -18.43 6.07
CA ARG A 278 15.29 -19.39 5.51
C ARG A 278 14.09 -18.69 4.90
N PHE A 279 13.53 -17.68 5.56
CA PHE A 279 12.40 -16.91 5.03
C PHE A 279 12.81 -16.08 3.81
N ASP A 280 14.02 -15.54 3.75
CA ASP A 280 14.54 -14.80 2.60
C ASP A 280 14.67 -15.65 1.33
N GLN A 281 14.88 -16.97 1.48
CA GLN A 281 14.92 -17.92 0.36
C GLN A 281 13.53 -18.34 -0.15
N MET A 282 12.45 -17.98 0.54
CA MET A 282 11.09 -18.32 0.12
C MET A 282 10.66 -17.45 -1.07
N THR A 283 10.09 -18.09 -2.08
CA THR A 283 9.59 -17.41 -3.29
C THR A 283 8.32 -16.60 -3.03
N ASN A 284 7.55 -16.99 -2.04
CA ASN A 284 6.32 -16.29 -1.64
C ASN A 284 6.66 -15.08 -0.75
N GLU A 285 6.30 -13.88 -1.21
CA GLU A 285 6.59 -12.60 -0.54
C GLU A 285 5.94 -12.50 0.85
N TYR A 286 4.75 -13.03 1.03
CA TYR A 286 4.07 -13.07 2.33
C TYR A 286 4.80 -13.95 3.34
N VAL A 287 5.30 -15.12 2.91
CA VAL A 287 6.11 -16.00 3.78
C VAL A 287 7.44 -15.32 4.10
N ARG A 288 8.02 -14.61 3.14
CA ARG A 288 9.24 -13.83 3.34
C ARG A 288 9.05 -12.67 4.32
N GLU A 289 7.88 -12.03 4.37
CA GLU A 289 7.55 -11.00 5.37
C GLU A 289 7.53 -11.55 6.81
N LYS A 290 7.33 -12.85 7.01
CA LYS A 290 7.40 -13.49 8.34
C LYS A 290 8.79 -13.39 8.99
N ARG A 291 9.82 -13.06 8.22
CA ARG A 291 11.13 -12.71 8.78
C ARG A 291 11.05 -11.57 9.81
N TYR A 292 10.16 -10.60 9.58
CA TYR A 292 9.97 -9.47 10.49
C TYR A 292 9.38 -9.90 11.84
N ASP A 293 8.48 -10.90 11.84
CA ASP A 293 7.93 -11.48 13.07
C ASP A 293 9.02 -12.17 13.88
N VAL A 294 9.92 -12.92 13.22
CA VAL A 294 11.07 -13.58 13.87
C VAL A 294 12.05 -12.55 14.43
N ILE A 295 12.35 -11.50 13.67
CA ILE A 295 13.23 -10.41 14.12
C ILE A 295 12.63 -9.72 15.35
N ASP A 296 11.32 -9.47 15.37
CA ASP A 296 10.64 -8.82 16.50
C ASP A 296 10.70 -9.68 17.77
N VAL A 297 10.41 -10.99 17.65
CA VAL A 297 10.51 -11.94 18.76
C VAL A 297 11.94 -11.97 19.30
N GLY A 298 12.95 -12.10 18.44
CA GLY A 298 14.35 -12.11 18.84
C GLY A 298 14.78 -10.81 19.53
N ARG A 299 14.38 -9.66 19.01
CA ARG A 299 14.65 -8.34 19.59
C ARG A 299 14.04 -8.20 20.98
N ARG A 300 12.82 -8.67 21.19
CA ARG A 300 12.13 -8.65 22.48
C ARG A 300 12.82 -9.52 23.51
N ILE A 301 13.20 -10.76 23.15
CA ILE A 301 13.96 -11.65 24.04
C ILE A 301 15.25 -10.95 24.47
N LEU A 302 16.02 -10.37 23.54
CA LEU A 302 17.25 -9.66 23.85
C LEU A 302 17.02 -8.45 24.76
N THR A 303 15.98 -7.65 24.52
CA THR A 303 15.62 -6.47 25.31
C THR A 303 15.26 -6.88 26.74
N ASN A 304 14.48 -7.95 26.92
CA ASN A 304 14.09 -8.47 28.23
C ASN A 304 15.26 -9.08 28.97
N MET A 305 16.22 -9.73 28.27
CA MET A 305 17.48 -10.18 28.85
C MET A 305 18.35 -9.02 29.36
N ALA A 306 18.31 -7.86 28.66
CA ALA A 306 19.03 -6.66 29.09
C ALA A 306 18.42 -5.99 30.32
N GLY A 307 17.18 -6.34 30.68
CA GLY A 307 16.44 -5.67 31.75
C GLY A 307 16.20 -4.18 31.44
N ARG A 308 16.11 -3.82 30.14
CA ARG A 308 15.76 -2.47 29.71
C ARG A 308 14.24 -2.37 29.68
N THR A 309 13.67 -1.60 30.59
CA THR A 309 12.29 -1.14 30.50
C THR A 309 12.30 0.14 29.69
N ASP A 310 11.61 0.15 28.54
CA ASP A 310 11.38 1.38 27.78
C ASP A 310 10.61 2.38 28.65
N SER A 311 11.09 3.61 28.74
CA SER A 311 10.38 4.69 29.43
C SER A 311 9.02 4.95 28.77
N HIS A 312 7.95 4.95 29.55
CA HIS A 312 6.56 4.96 29.07
C HIS A 312 6.12 6.21 28.29
N ASP A 313 6.87 7.33 28.30
CA ASP A 313 6.39 8.60 27.74
C ASP A 313 7.35 9.27 26.73
N GLN A 314 8.26 8.50 26.14
CA GLN A 314 9.30 9.09 25.27
C GLN A 314 8.75 9.67 23.96
N TYR A 315 7.63 9.20 23.44
CA TYR A 315 7.07 9.54 22.12
C TYR A 315 5.72 10.25 22.20
N ALA A 316 5.20 10.51 23.40
CA ALA A 316 3.91 11.16 23.58
C ALA A 316 3.85 12.53 22.89
N ALA A 317 2.82 12.76 22.08
CA ALA A 317 2.59 13.97 21.31
C ALA A 317 3.75 14.40 20.36
N LYS A 318 4.64 13.48 19.99
CA LYS A 318 5.76 13.73 19.07
C LYS A 318 5.50 13.17 17.69
N VAL A 319 6.18 13.73 16.67
CA VAL A 319 6.23 13.15 15.32
C VAL A 319 7.48 12.28 15.22
N VAL A 320 7.27 11.00 15.03
CA VAL A 320 8.33 10.00 14.96
C VAL A 320 8.82 9.86 13.52
N ILE A 321 10.12 10.06 13.31
CA ILE A 321 10.78 9.84 12.02
C ILE A 321 11.56 8.54 12.11
N VAL A 322 11.33 7.63 11.17
CA VAL A 322 11.93 6.31 11.21
C VAL A 322 12.17 5.77 9.81
N ARG A 323 13.24 4.99 9.66
CA ARG A 323 13.55 4.35 8.38
C ARG A 323 12.58 3.21 8.10
N GLU A 324 12.41 2.30 9.05
CA GLU A 324 11.55 1.11 8.95
C GLU A 324 10.88 0.88 10.30
N LEU A 325 9.64 0.39 10.27
CA LEU A 325 8.89 0.00 11.46
C LEU A 325 8.41 -1.44 11.33
N LEU A 326 8.39 -2.12 12.47
CA LEU A 326 7.68 -3.39 12.61
C LEU A 326 6.22 -3.12 13.05
N PRO A 327 5.28 -4.02 12.76
CA PRO A 327 3.90 -3.90 13.23
C PRO A 327 3.77 -3.65 14.73
N SER A 328 4.60 -4.30 15.52
CA SER A 328 4.66 -4.12 16.97
C SER A 328 5.13 -2.73 17.42
N ASP A 329 6.03 -2.09 16.64
CA ASP A 329 6.48 -0.73 16.93
C ASP A 329 5.35 0.28 16.75
N VAL A 330 4.50 0.11 15.72
CA VAL A 330 3.31 0.97 15.50
C VAL A 330 2.36 0.90 16.69
N LEU A 331 2.12 -0.30 17.21
CA LEU A 331 1.27 -0.50 18.39
C LEU A 331 1.87 0.14 19.65
N LYS A 332 3.18 -0.02 19.84
CA LYS A 332 3.90 0.61 20.95
C LYS A 332 3.80 2.14 20.87
N LEU A 333 4.01 2.72 19.68
CA LEU A 333 3.85 4.15 19.44
C LEU A 333 2.41 4.62 19.68
N SER A 334 1.41 3.81 19.30
CA SER A 334 0.00 4.08 19.57
C SER A 334 -0.32 4.13 21.06
N LEU A 335 0.21 3.18 21.84
CA LEU A 335 0.02 3.14 23.30
C LEU A 335 0.66 4.35 23.99
N GLN A 336 1.73 4.90 23.41
CA GLN A 336 2.39 6.12 23.89
C GLN A 336 1.79 7.41 23.32
N ASN A 337 0.65 7.36 22.63
CA ASN A 337 -0.03 8.51 22.06
C ASN A 337 0.86 9.36 21.16
N VAL A 338 1.59 8.71 20.23
CA VAL A 338 2.38 9.42 19.20
C VAL A 338 1.49 10.35 18.38
N ALA A 339 1.97 11.55 18.04
CA ALA A 339 1.18 12.48 17.23
C ALA A 339 1.10 12.06 15.76
N GLY A 340 2.18 11.53 15.18
CA GLY A 340 2.24 11.07 13.80
C GLY A 340 3.56 10.38 13.48
N ILE A 341 3.63 9.75 12.32
CA ILE A 341 4.77 8.96 11.87
C ILE A 341 5.21 9.39 10.47
N VAL A 342 6.52 9.59 10.30
CA VAL A 342 7.20 9.76 9.03
C VAL A 342 8.03 8.51 8.77
N LEU A 343 7.68 7.74 7.75
CA LEU A 343 8.32 6.48 7.40
C LEU A 343 9.13 6.64 6.11
N LEU A 344 10.43 6.28 6.15
CA LEU A 344 11.30 6.46 4.99
C LEU A 344 11.32 5.25 4.05
N SER A 345 10.85 4.09 4.50
CA SER A 345 10.85 2.85 3.72
C SER A 345 9.53 2.12 3.93
N GLY A 346 8.90 1.67 2.85
CA GLY A 346 7.66 0.91 2.91
C GLY A 346 6.65 1.29 1.81
N GLY A 347 5.65 0.45 1.63
CA GLY A 347 4.54 0.66 0.70
C GLY A 347 3.30 1.22 1.39
N ILE A 348 2.42 1.86 0.62
CA ILE A 348 1.09 2.32 1.09
C ILE A 348 0.22 1.14 1.57
N THR A 349 0.47 -0.03 1.02
CA THR A 349 -0.20 -1.30 1.35
C THR A 349 0.51 -2.12 2.42
N SER A 350 1.61 -1.63 2.99
CA SER A 350 2.36 -2.34 4.03
C SER A 350 1.53 -2.53 5.29
N HIS A 351 1.81 -3.60 6.06
CA HIS A 351 1.17 -3.87 7.35
C HIS A 351 1.26 -2.67 8.31
N VAL A 352 2.36 -1.92 8.27
CA VAL A 352 2.57 -0.69 9.05
C VAL A 352 1.57 0.41 8.67
N ALA A 353 1.38 0.66 7.37
CA ALA A 353 0.44 1.68 6.90
C ALA A 353 -1.02 1.28 7.23
N ILE A 354 -1.34 0.00 7.11
CA ILE A 354 -2.66 -0.55 7.46
C ILE A 354 -2.93 -0.38 8.95
N LEU A 355 -1.97 -0.71 9.81
CA LEU A 355 -2.07 -0.54 11.26
C LEU A 355 -2.20 0.93 11.66
N ALA A 356 -1.39 1.81 11.05
CA ALA A 356 -1.46 3.25 11.32
C ALA A 356 -2.85 3.82 11.00
N ARG A 357 -3.46 3.40 9.86
CA ARG A 357 -4.86 3.76 9.52
C ARG A 357 -5.85 3.25 10.55
N SER A 358 -5.73 1.99 10.94
CA SER A 358 -6.65 1.36 11.91
C SER A 358 -6.54 1.98 13.31
N LEU A 359 -5.37 2.50 13.65
CA LEU A 359 -5.10 3.19 14.91
C LEU A 359 -5.31 4.71 14.85
N ASN A 360 -5.72 5.23 13.68
CA ASN A 360 -5.87 6.67 13.42
C ASN A 360 -4.58 7.46 13.72
N ILE A 361 -3.41 6.89 13.40
CA ILE A 361 -2.12 7.57 13.51
C ILE A 361 -1.77 8.13 12.13
N PRO A 362 -1.66 9.45 11.95
CA PRO A 362 -1.21 10.04 10.70
C PRO A 362 0.15 9.49 10.28
N LEU A 363 0.26 8.97 9.04
CA LEU A 363 1.50 8.39 8.52
C LEU A 363 1.75 8.88 7.10
N VAL A 364 2.94 9.43 6.89
CA VAL A 364 3.44 9.82 5.56
C VAL A 364 4.69 9.02 5.24
N ILE A 365 4.73 8.45 4.03
CA ILE A 365 5.85 7.65 3.53
C ILE A 365 6.65 8.53 2.57
N VAL A 366 7.94 8.71 2.84
CA VAL A 366 8.82 9.59 2.06
C VAL A 366 10.10 8.88 1.67
N ASP A 367 10.66 9.25 0.52
CA ASP A 367 11.98 8.80 0.10
C ASP A 367 13.00 9.95 0.26
N GLU A 368 13.21 10.39 1.51
CA GLU A 368 14.10 11.49 1.83
C GLU A 368 14.97 11.14 3.06
N PRO A 369 16.11 10.44 2.86
CA PRO A 369 16.97 10.00 3.95
C PRO A 369 17.51 11.11 4.86
N ARG A 370 17.60 12.36 4.36
CA ARG A 370 18.07 13.51 5.15
C ARG A 370 17.18 13.82 6.35
N LEU A 371 15.93 13.35 6.37
CA LEU A 371 15.03 13.49 7.53
C LEU A 371 15.54 12.76 8.77
N LEU A 372 16.33 11.69 8.63
CA LEU A 372 16.96 11.01 9.75
C LEU A 372 18.05 11.85 10.44
N ASN A 373 18.55 12.89 9.77
CA ASN A 373 19.56 13.79 10.32
C ASN A 373 18.93 15.05 10.96
N LEU A 374 17.59 15.11 11.07
CA LEU A 374 16.92 16.21 11.77
C LEU A 374 17.26 16.15 13.25
N LYS A 375 17.44 17.35 13.81
CA LYS A 375 17.65 17.49 15.24
C LYS A 375 16.36 17.10 15.99
N ASN A 376 16.48 16.24 16.98
CA ASN A 376 15.35 15.91 17.85
C ASN A 376 14.83 17.21 18.52
N GLY A 377 13.51 17.38 18.54
CA GLY A 377 12.85 18.59 19.01
C GLY A 377 12.61 19.66 17.93
N SER A 378 12.94 19.41 16.66
CA SER A 378 12.48 20.29 15.57
C SER A 378 10.97 20.17 15.41
N SER A 379 10.27 21.30 15.28
CA SER A 379 8.81 21.29 15.09
C SER A 379 8.44 20.76 13.71
N ILE A 380 7.57 19.76 13.66
CA ILE A 380 7.08 19.16 12.43
C ILE A 380 5.56 19.25 12.37
N LEU A 381 5.08 19.67 11.22
CA LEU A 381 3.69 19.59 10.82
C LEU A 381 3.53 18.56 9.74
N LEU A 382 2.72 17.53 10.03
CA LEU A 382 2.42 16.40 9.15
C LEU A 382 0.98 16.51 8.66
N ASP A 383 0.81 16.64 7.34
CA ASP A 383 -0.49 16.57 6.67
C ASP A 383 -0.59 15.19 5.99
N GLY A 384 -1.15 14.22 6.71
CA GLY A 384 -1.36 12.87 6.20
C GLY A 384 -2.47 12.78 5.14
N ALA A 385 -3.27 13.83 4.93
CA ALA A 385 -4.26 13.85 3.85
C ALA A 385 -3.64 14.19 2.49
N MET A 386 -2.63 15.08 2.51
CA MET A 386 -1.92 15.53 1.31
C MET A 386 -0.52 14.93 1.17
N GLY A 387 -0.05 14.18 2.19
CA GLY A 387 1.30 13.63 2.21
C GLY A 387 2.40 14.68 2.46
N ASN A 388 2.05 15.84 3.00
CA ASN A 388 2.98 16.95 3.17
C ASN A 388 3.62 16.96 4.56
N ILE A 389 4.92 17.26 4.61
CA ILE A 389 5.70 17.42 5.83
C ILE A 389 6.34 18.82 5.81
N SER A 390 5.96 19.68 6.75
CA SER A 390 6.60 20.97 6.94
C SER A 390 7.50 20.93 8.17
N ILE A 391 8.76 21.32 8.00
CA ILE A 391 9.79 21.34 9.04
C ILE A 391 9.98 22.78 9.49
N GLU A 392 9.89 23.02 10.79
CA GLU A 392 9.91 24.35 11.40
C GLU A 392 8.94 25.33 10.69
N PRO A 393 7.63 24.96 10.63
CA PRO A 393 6.64 25.76 9.92
C PRO A 393 6.49 27.15 10.52
N SER A 394 6.23 28.16 9.66
CA SER A 394 5.96 29.53 10.12
C SER A 394 4.67 29.60 10.95
N GLN A 395 4.53 30.66 11.77
CA GLN A 395 3.33 30.87 12.60
C GLN A 395 2.04 30.94 11.75
N ASP A 396 2.13 31.46 10.53
CA ASP A 396 0.97 31.54 9.62
C ASP A 396 0.55 30.15 9.13
N VAL A 397 1.52 29.28 8.83
CA VAL A 397 1.26 27.87 8.46
C VAL A 397 0.65 27.12 9.66
N ILE A 398 1.18 27.35 10.87
CA ILE A 398 0.64 26.72 12.10
C ILE A 398 -0.79 27.20 12.36
N ARG A 399 -1.08 28.49 12.15
CA ARG A 399 -2.43 29.06 12.33
C ARG A 399 -3.42 28.45 11.33
N ALA A 400 -3.10 28.47 10.04
CA ALA A 400 -3.93 27.88 9.01
C ALA A 400 -4.17 26.37 9.25
N PHE A 401 -3.17 25.68 9.79
CA PHE A 401 -3.29 24.29 10.18
C PHE A 401 -4.21 24.10 11.39
N ARG A 402 -4.08 24.91 12.44
CA ARG A 402 -4.95 24.83 13.62
C ARG A 402 -6.40 25.16 13.27
N GLU A 403 -6.65 26.06 12.34
CA GLU A 403 -7.99 26.32 11.80
C GLU A 403 -8.55 25.10 11.09
N ARG A 404 -7.74 24.40 10.27
CA ARG A 404 -8.13 23.11 9.66
C ARG A 404 -8.35 22.00 10.70
N GLN A 405 -7.48 21.93 11.71
CA GLN A 405 -7.59 20.94 12.79
C GLN A 405 -8.79 21.22 13.70
N ALA A 406 -9.12 22.47 13.97
CA ALA A 406 -10.33 22.86 14.72
C ALA A 406 -11.58 22.40 13.97
N THR A 407 -11.63 22.53 12.64
CA THR A 407 -12.72 21.97 11.83
C THR A 407 -12.84 20.44 11.96
N HIS A 408 -11.73 19.72 12.25
CA HIS A 408 -11.74 18.27 12.54
C HIS A 408 -12.06 17.94 14.01
N ALA A 409 -11.64 18.78 14.97
CA ALA A 409 -11.94 18.58 16.38
C ALA A 409 -13.41 18.89 16.71
N ASP A 410 -14.05 19.81 15.99
CA ASP A 410 -15.49 20.09 16.05
C ASP A 410 -16.33 18.82 15.70
N VAL A 411 -15.80 17.91 14.90
CA VAL A 411 -16.46 16.62 14.60
C VAL A 411 -16.68 15.78 15.87
N ILE A 412 -15.77 15.81 16.84
CA ILE A 412 -15.91 15.06 18.11
C ILE A 412 -16.94 15.71 19.04
N LEU A 413 -17.04 17.05 19.02
CA LEU A 413 -18.06 17.79 19.82
C LEU A 413 -19.47 17.66 19.22
N ILE A 414 -19.59 17.52 17.91
CA ILE A 414 -20.86 17.38 17.18
C ILE A 414 -21.54 16.01 17.41
N GLN A 415 -20.86 15.02 17.98
CA GLN A 415 -21.43 13.69 18.27
C GLN A 415 -22.78 13.72 19.03
N LYS A 416 -22.99 14.72 19.85
CA LYS A 416 -24.24 14.89 20.64
C LYS A 416 -25.43 15.39 19.82
N GLU A 417 -25.21 16.02 18.68
CA GLU A 417 -26.25 16.71 17.88
C GLU A 417 -26.66 15.93 16.62
N VAL A 418 -26.04 14.77 16.33
CA VAL A 418 -26.41 13.99 15.16
C VAL A 418 -27.82 13.40 15.31
N LEU A 419 -28.69 13.72 14.35
CA LEU A 419 -30.03 13.21 14.29
C LEU A 419 -30.07 11.76 13.81
N ALA A 420 -31.05 10.98 14.28
CA ALA A 420 -31.21 9.59 13.84
C ALA A 420 -31.71 9.48 12.39
N GLU A 421 -32.45 10.47 11.92
CA GLU A 421 -32.91 10.63 10.54
C GLU A 421 -32.59 12.03 10.04
N THR A 422 -32.23 12.12 8.76
CA THR A 422 -31.94 13.40 8.10
C THR A 422 -33.12 13.84 7.25
N ARG A 423 -33.60 15.05 7.46
CA ARG A 423 -34.68 15.65 6.68
C ARG A 423 -34.33 17.07 6.26
N MET A 424 -34.68 17.42 5.03
CA MET A 424 -34.56 18.77 4.51
C MET A 424 -35.59 19.71 5.13
N LYS A 425 -35.57 21.01 4.82
CA LYS A 425 -36.50 22.02 5.32
C LYS A 425 -37.95 21.71 5.02
N ASP A 426 -38.25 21.09 3.89
CA ASP A 426 -39.57 20.72 3.42
C ASP A 426 -40.05 19.36 4.02
N GLY A 427 -39.23 18.72 4.85
CA GLY A 427 -39.54 17.42 5.47
C GLY A 427 -39.12 16.22 4.62
N THR A 428 -38.63 16.41 3.39
CA THR A 428 -38.15 15.31 2.54
C THR A 428 -37.01 14.57 3.21
N ARG A 429 -37.12 13.25 3.28
CA ARG A 429 -36.09 12.40 3.89
C ARG A 429 -34.90 12.22 2.98
N VAL A 430 -33.71 12.33 3.55
CA VAL A 430 -32.43 12.00 2.92
C VAL A 430 -31.75 10.91 3.77
N VAL A 431 -31.29 9.84 3.12
CA VAL A 431 -30.69 8.70 3.81
C VAL A 431 -29.16 8.85 3.81
N LEU A 432 -28.56 8.78 4.98
CA LEU A 432 -27.11 8.88 5.16
C LEU A 432 -26.53 7.52 5.59
N LEU A 433 -25.74 6.93 4.70
CA LEU A 433 -25.10 5.64 4.85
C LEU A 433 -23.59 5.82 5.04
N ALA A 434 -22.95 4.84 5.68
CA ALA A 434 -21.49 4.83 5.86
C ALA A 434 -20.77 4.04 4.76
N ASN A 435 -19.59 4.52 4.36
CA ASN A 435 -18.59 3.74 3.68
C ASN A 435 -17.72 3.02 4.73
N ILE A 436 -17.56 1.72 4.61
CA ILE A 436 -16.80 0.87 5.53
C ILE A 436 -15.68 0.17 4.75
N ASN A 437 -14.45 0.34 5.21
CA ASN A 437 -13.29 -0.33 4.64
C ASN A 437 -12.85 -1.51 5.52
N ILE A 438 -12.93 -1.33 6.85
CA ILE A 438 -12.58 -2.33 7.87
C ILE A 438 -13.69 -2.37 8.94
N LEU A 439 -13.80 -3.48 9.66
CA LEU A 439 -14.84 -3.62 10.70
C LEU A 439 -14.72 -2.58 11.82
N ALA A 440 -13.53 -2.05 12.08
CA ALA A 440 -13.33 -0.97 13.04
C ALA A 440 -14.10 0.32 12.70
N ASP A 441 -14.33 0.60 11.41
CA ASP A 441 -15.10 1.77 10.95
C ASP A 441 -16.56 1.74 11.43
N LEU A 442 -17.09 0.54 11.72
CA LEU A 442 -18.46 0.35 12.24
C LEU A 442 -18.71 1.07 13.56
N ALA A 443 -17.71 1.13 14.43
CA ALA A 443 -17.83 1.82 15.71
C ALA A 443 -18.08 3.32 15.48
N VAL A 444 -17.38 3.93 14.53
CA VAL A 444 -17.55 5.33 14.13
C VAL A 444 -18.91 5.54 13.45
N ALA A 445 -19.28 4.65 12.52
CA ALA A 445 -20.56 4.70 11.83
C ALA A 445 -21.76 4.63 12.81
N LYS A 446 -21.67 3.74 13.79
CA LYS A 446 -22.69 3.64 14.86
C LYS A 446 -22.74 4.89 15.75
N ALA A 447 -21.56 5.43 16.11
CA ALA A 447 -21.46 6.64 16.94
C ALA A 447 -22.10 7.85 16.27
N PHE A 448 -21.91 7.98 14.94
CA PHE A 448 -22.54 9.04 14.14
C PHE A 448 -23.91 8.65 13.54
N LYS A 449 -24.53 7.59 14.06
CA LYS A 449 -25.89 7.17 13.71
C LYS A 449 -26.12 6.96 12.21
N ALA A 450 -25.12 6.42 11.50
CA ALA A 450 -25.32 6.02 10.11
C ALA A 450 -26.53 5.10 9.97
N GLU A 451 -27.39 5.36 8.99
CA GLU A 451 -28.64 4.61 8.80
C GLU A 451 -28.40 3.19 8.22
N GLY A 452 -27.17 2.94 7.72
CA GLY A 452 -26.73 1.65 7.16
C GLY A 452 -25.32 1.74 6.61
N VAL A 453 -24.94 0.73 5.84
CA VAL A 453 -23.67 0.67 5.10
C VAL A 453 -23.98 0.71 3.61
N GLY A 454 -23.74 1.86 2.96
CA GLY A 454 -24.00 2.02 1.55
C GLY A 454 -22.85 1.51 0.64
N LEU A 455 -21.66 1.31 1.25
CA LEU A 455 -20.51 0.72 0.58
C LEU A 455 -19.64 -0.02 1.61
N TYR A 456 -19.66 -1.34 1.58
CA TYR A 456 -18.61 -2.14 2.18
C TYR A 456 -17.58 -2.54 1.13
N ARG A 457 -16.33 -2.10 1.31
CA ARG A 457 -15.22 -2.43 0.42
C ARG A 457 -14.62 -3.75 0.84
N THR A 458 -14.70 -4.75 -0.04
CA THR A 458 -14.31 -6.13 0.27
C THR A 458 -12.83 -6.43 0.02
N GLU A 459 -12.04 -5.46 -0.41
CA GLU A 459 -10.65 -5.67 -0.81
C GLU A 459 -9.71 -5.96 0.36
N PHE A 460 -10.02 -5.41 1.54
CA PHE A 460 -9.12 -5.45 2.68
C PHE A 460 -8.69 -6.87 3.11
N PRO A 461 -9.59 -7.87 3.22
CA PRO A 461 -9.20 -9.25 3.51
C PRO A 461 -8.25 -9.85 2.46
N PHE A 462 -8.31 -9.40 1.22
CA PHE A 462 -7.46 -9.86 0.13
C PHE A 462 -6.08 -9.20 0.14
N LEU A 463 -6.00 -7.92 0.50
CA LEU A 463 -4.75 -7.15 0.54
C LEU A 463 -3.84 -7.56 1.70
N LEU A 464 -4.39 -8.07 2.79
CA LEU A 464 -3.64 -8.43 4.00
C LEU A 464 -3.03 -9.83 3.97
N ARG A 465 -3.36 -10.65 3.00
CA ARG A 465 -2.97 -12.05 2.93
C ARG A 465 -1.93 -12.29 1.85
N GLY A 466 -1.33 -13.48 1.88
CA GLY A 466 -0.46 -13.98 0.83
C GLY A 466 -1.17 -14.97 -0.10
N ASP A 467 -2.50 -15.13 0.04
CA ASP A 467 -3.35 -16.03 -0.75
C ASP A 467 -4.79 -15.49 -0.81
N PHE A 468 -5.59 -16.03 -1.70
CA PHE A 468 -7.01 -15.69 -1.77
C PHE A 468 -7.75 -16.26 -0.56
N PRO A 469 -8.55 -15.43 0.17
CA PRO A 469 -9.30 -15.90 1.32
C PRO A 469 -10.37 -16.92 0.90
N SER A 470 -10.49 -18.00 1.66
CA SER A 470 -11.53 -19.03 1.47
C SER A 470 -12.94 -18.51 1.71
N GLU A 471 -13.97 -19.27 1.26
CA GLU A 471 -15.39 -18.95 1.52
C GLU A 471 -15.66 -18.78 3.02
N GLU A 472 -15.09 -19.65 3.87
CA GLU A 472 -15.34 -19.61 5.31
C GLU A 472 -14.71 -18.39 6.00
N GLU A 473 -13.48 -18.03 5.63
CA GLU A 473 -12.80 -16.86 6.16
C GLU A 473 -13.52 -15.58 5.79
N GLN A 474 -13.98 -15.45 4.55
CA GLN A 474 -14.79 -14.31 4.12
C GLN A 474 -16.16 -14.30 4.82
N PHE A 475 -16.79 -15.48 4.96
CA PHE A 475 -18.08 -15.61 5.65
C PHE A 475 -18.01 -15.07 7.09
N VAL A 476 -16.99 -15.42 7.86
CA VAL A 476 -16.83 -14.96 9.24
C VAL A 476 -16.79 -13.43 9.32
N ILE A 477 -16.01 -12.79 8.43
CA ILE A 477 -15.89 -11.32 8.39
C ILE A 477 -17.24 -10.68 7.99
N TYR A 478 -17.85 -11.18 6.93
CA TYR A 478 -19.11 -10.61 6.40
C TYR A 478 -20.28 -10.84 7.35
N ARG A 479 -20.35 -12.01 8.00
CA ARG A 479 -21.38 -12.31 8.99
C ARG A 479 -21.29 -11.37 10.19
N ARG A 480 -20.11 -11.06 10.65
CA ARG A 480 -19.91 -10.10 11.73
C ARG A 480 -20.38 -8.70 11.34
N LEU A 481 -20.04 -8.20 10.14
CA LEU A 481 -20.56 -6.93 9.63
C LEU A 481 -22.10 -6.91 9.65
N VAL A 482 -22.73 -7.99 9.15
CA VAL A 482 -24.18 -8.12 9.09
C VAL A 482 -24.80 -8.13 10.49
N GLU A 483 -24.22 -8.86 11.43
CA GLU A 483 -24.70 -8.89 12.83
C GLU A 483 -24.56 -7.55 13.52
N ASP A 484 -23.46 -6.85 13.32
CA ASP A 484 -23.20 -5.53 13.88
C ASP A 484 -24.14 -4.44 13.35
N MET A 485 -24.65 -4.60 12.12
CA MET A 485 -25.58 -3.69 11.45
C MET A 485 -26.98 -4.28 11.29
N LYS A 486 -27.34 -5.24 12.14
CA LYS A 486 -28.63 -5.94 12.05
C LYS A 486 -29.83 -4.98 11.93
N GLY A 487 -30.70 -5.25 10.95
CA GLY A 487 -31.89 -4.45 10.67
C GLY A 487 -31.62 -3.17 9.87
N ARG A 488 -30.42 -2.96 9.36
CA ARG A 488 -30.04 -1.84 8.51
C ARG A 488 -29.61 -2.34 7.13
N GLU A 489 -29.77 -1.50 6.11
CA GLU A 489 -29.28 -1.78 4.75
C GLU A 489 -27.76 -1.93 4.75
N ILE A 490 -27.25 -2.96 4.04
CA ILE A 490 -25.81 -3.18 3.83
C ILE A 490 -25.58 -3.49 2.36
N THR A 491 -24.73 -2.71 1.71
CA THR A 491 -24.32 -2.95 0.32
C THR A 491 -22.87 -3.44 0.28
N PHE A 492 -22.68 -4.70 -0.13
CA PHE A 492 -21.36 -5.27 -0.41
C PHE A 492 -20.96 -4.95 -1.84
N ARG A 493 -19.84 -4.27 -2.03
CA ARG A 493 -19.20 -4.19 -3.33
C ARG A 493 -18.33 -5.43 -3.52
N THR A 494 -18.54 -6.16 -4.62
CA THR A 494 -17.64 -7.28 -4.97
C THR A 494 -16.24 -6.76 -5.24
N LEU A 495 -15.28 -7.66 -5.23
CA LEU A 495 -13.84 -7.37 -5.23
C LEU A 495 -13.43 -6.35 -6.31
N ASP A 496 -12.80 -5.25 -5.87
CA ASP A 496 -12.25 -4.19 -6.73
C ASP A 496 -10.73 -4.10 -6.57
N ILE A 497 -10.03 -5.09 -7.14
CA ILE A 497 -8.57 -5.17 -7.21
C ILE A 497 -8.08 -4.87 -8.63
N GLY A 498 -6.81 -4.50 -8.76
CA GLY A 498 -6.18 -4.01 -9.98
C GLY A 498 -5.96 -2.48 -9.91
N GLY A 499 -5.28 -1.91 -10.89
CA GLY A 499 -4.91 -0.50 -10.87
C GLY A 499 -3.87 -0.22 -9.77
N ASP A 500 -4.26 0.56 -8.77
CA ASP A 500 -3.47 0.91 -7.59
C ASP A 500 -3.50 -0.15 -6.46
N LYS A 501 -4.41 -1.13 -6.57
CA LYS A 501 -4.64 -2.18 -5.57
C LYS A 501 -4.14 -3.53 -6.05
N MET A 502 -2.83 -3.67 -6.20
CA MET A 502 -2.20 -4.92 -6.62
C MET A 502 -2.11 -5.91 -5.46
N LEU A 503 -2.45 -7.19 -5.73
CA LEU A 503 -2.21 -8.27 -4.79
C LEU A 503 -0.77 -8.76 -4.92
N SER A 504 -0.04 -8.79 -3.81
CA SER A 504 1.37 -9.18 -3.77
C SER A 504 1.63 -10.64 -4.20
N TYR A 505 0.59 -11.47 -4.14
CA TYR A 505 0.62 -12.91 -4.44
C TYR A 505 -0.04 -13.29 -5.78
N TYR A 506 -0.53 -12.32 -6.53
CA TYR A 506 -1.08 -12.51 -7.87
C TYR A 506 -0.14 -11.92 -8.91
N ASP A 507 -0.23 -12.39 -10.15
CA ASP A 507 0.65 -12.08 -11.28
C ASP A 507 1.20 -10.65 -11.29
N ASN A 508 2.52 -10.53 -11.10
CA ASN A 508 3.26 -9.27 -11.06
C ASN A 508 3.62 -8.73 -12.46
N SER A 509 2.98 -9.22 -13.54
CA SER A 509 3.17 -8.64 -14.86
C SER A 509 2.71 -7.18 -14.85
N LYS A 510 3.64 -6.25 -15.08
CA LYS A 510 3.33 -4.83 -15.13
C LYS A 510 2.49 -4.53 -16.36
N GLU A 511 1.21 -4.26 -16.14
CA GLU A 511 0.37 -3.68 -17.18
C GLU A 511 0.82 -2.25 -17.52
N ALA A 512 0.80 -1.88 -18.79
CA ALA A 512 1.19 -0.53 -19.20
C ALA A 512 0.22 0.55 -18.67
N ASN A 513 -1.07 0.19 -18.53
CA ASN A 513 -2.12 1.07 -18.01
C ASN A 513 -3.00 0.31 -17.00
N PRO A 514 -2.55 0.12 -15.75
CA PRO A 514 -3.24 -0.74 -14.78
C PRO A 514 -4.69 -0.31 -14.49
N PHE A 515 -4.99 0.98 -14.52
CA PHE A 515 -6.36 1.48 -14.32
C PHE A 515 -7.31 1.10 -15.46
N LEU A 516 -6.79 0.85 -16.68
CA LEU A 516 -7.56 0.43 -17.85
C LEU A 516 -7.45 -1.09 -18.11
N GLY A 517 -6.69 -1.80 -17.31
CA GLY A 517 -6.35 -3.20 -17.47
C GLY A 517 -7.33 -4.18 -16.80
N LEU A 518 -6.78 -5.29 -16.30
CA LEU A 518 -7.53 -6.36 -15.63
C LEU A 518 -7.83 -5.96 -14.18
N ARG A 519 -8.95 -5.24 -13.97
CA ARG A 519 -9.41 -4.85 -12.62
C ARG A 519 -10.88 -5.15 -12.40
N SER A 520 -11.26 -5.21 -11.11
CA SER A 520 -12.63 -5.28 -10.62
C SER A 520 -13.44 -6.41 -11.25
N ILE A 521 -14.59 -6.11 -11.85
CA ILE A 521 -15.47 -7.13 -12.45
C ILE A 521 -14.79 -7.89 -13.60
N ARG A 522 -13.87 -7.26 -14.35
CA ARG A 522 -13.10 -7.93 -15.41
C ARG A 522 -12.22 -9.04 -14.82
N PHE A 523 -11.58 -8.77 -13.68
CA PHE A 523 -10.84 -9.77 -12.92
C PHE A 523 -11.78 -10.87 -12.44
N SER A 524 -12.88 -10.52 -11.81
CA SER A 524 -13.85 -11.45 -11.23
C SER A 524 -14.45 -12.38 -12.28
N LEU A 525 -14.79 -11.89 -13.47
CA LEU A 525 -15.33 -12.70 -14.56
C LEU A 525 -14.26 -13.60 -15.24
N LYS A 526 -12.98 -13.26 -15.09
CA LYS A 526 -11.88 -14.11 -15.56
C LYS A 526 -11.48 -15.18 -14.54
N HIS A 527 -11.69 -14.94 -13.24
CA HIS A 527 -11.37 -15.82 -12.13
C HIS A 527 -12.63 -16.22 -11.38
N LEU A 528 -13.42 -17.07 -12.02
CA LEU A 528 -14.75 -17.46 -11.55
C LEU A 528 -14.75 -18.18 -10.20
N ASP A 529 -13.71 -18.93 -9.89
CA ASP A 529 -13.51 -19.61 -8.61
C ASP A 529 -13.41 -18.61 -7.45
N ILE A 530 -12.65 -17.54 -7.61
CA ILE A 530 -12.49 -16.46 -6.61
C ILE A 530 -13.81 -15.70 -6.47
N PHE A 531 -14.44 -15.35 -7.59
CA PHE A 531 -15.69 -14.59 -7.58
C PHE A 531 -16.84 -15.39 -6.96
N ILE A 532 -17.01 -16.65 -7.34
CA ILE A 532 -18.03 -17.56 -6.76
C ILE A 532 -17.78 -17.75 -5.26
N CYS A 533 -16.53 -17.96 -4.85
CA CYS A 533 -16.15 -18.06 -3.44
C CYS A 533 -16.61 -16.83 -2.63
N GLN A 534 -16.34 -15.60 -3.13
CA GLN A 534 -16.78 -14.36 -2.50
C GLN A 534 -18.30 -14.23 -2.46
N VAL A 535 -18.98 -14.46 -3.59
CA VAL A 535 -20.43 -14.33 -3.70
C VAL A 535 -21.13 -15.31 -2.74
N ARG A 536 -20.65 -16.55 -2.66
CA ARG A 536 -21.20 -17.56 -1.72
C ARG A 536 -21.03 -17.13 -0.27
N ALA A 537 -19.87 -16.57 0.09
CA ALA A 537 -19.62 -16.03 1.44
C ALA A 537 -20.58 -14.88 1.77
N ILE A 538 -20.80 -13.93 0.83
CA ILE A 538 -21.77 -12.84 1.00
C ILE A 538 -23.19 -13.38 1.19
N LEU A 539 -23.65 -14.28 0.30
CA LEU A 539 -24.99 -14.85 0.37
C LEU A 539 -25.25 -15.60 1.67
N ARG A 540 -24.28 -16.38 2.16
CA ARG A 540 -24.37 -17.09 3.45
C ARG A 540 -24.42 -16.11 4.63
N ALA A 541 -23.58 -15.10 4.62
CA ALA A 541 -23.53 -14.09 5.67
C ALA A 541 -24.82 -13.28 5.75
N SER A 542 -25.50 -13.12 4.63
CA SER A 542 -26.71 -12.31 4.45
C SER A 542 -28.01 -13.04 4.80
N PHE A 543 -27.97 -14.26 5.26
CA PHE A 543 -29.15 -14.98 5.72
C PHE A 543 -29.84 -14.14 6.83
N ASP A 544 -31.13 -13.85 6.67
CA ASP A 544 -31.96 -13.06 7.57
C ASP A 544 -31.64 -11.54 7.63
N ALA A 545 -30.97 -10.97 6.63
CA ALA A 545 -30.62 -9.56 6.61
C ALA A 545 -30.92 -8.88 5.25
N ASP A 546 -31.12 -7.56 5.29
CA ASP A 546 -31.30 -6.71 4.09
C ASP A 546 -29.92 -6.35 3.51
N VAL A 547 -29.39 -7.26 2.70
CA VAL A 547 -28.08 -7.13 2.07
C VAL A 547 -28.21 -7.02 0.57
N ARG A 548 -27.44 -6.10 0.01
CA ARG A 548 -27.30 -5.81 -1.43
C ARG A 548 -25.94 -6.21 -1.93
N ILE A 549 -25.85 -6.66 -3.17
CA ILE A 549 -24.58 -6.96 -3.87
C ILE A 549 -24.42 -5.97 -5.01
N MET A 550 -23.28 -5.31 -5.06
CA MET A 550 -22.96 -4.28 -6.04
C MET A 550 -21.72 -4.65 -6.83
N PHE A 551 -21.81 -4.62 -8.16
CA PHE A 551 -20.67 -4.87 -9.03
C PHE A 551 -19.96 -3.57 -9.41
N PRO A 552 -18.63 -3.47 -9.20
CA PRO A 552 -17.82 -2.33 -9.64
C PRO A 552 -17.48 -2.43 -11.13
N MET A 553 -17.11 -1.31 -11.75
CA MET A 553 -16.51 -1.20 -13.08
C MET A 553 -17.34 -1.83 -14.23
N ILE A 554 -18.65 -1.85 -14.12
CA ILE A 554 -19.53 -2.34 -15.17
C ILE A 554 -19.44 -1.41 -16.38
N SER A 555 -19.08 -1.96 -17.53
CA SER A 555 -18.92 -1.23 -18.79
C SER A 555 -19.97 -1.58 -19.86
N SER A 556 -20.68 -2.70 -19.68
CA SER A 556 -21.78 -3.13 -20.56
C SER A 556 -22.88 -3.88 -19.79
N VAL A 557 -24.04 -4.02 -20.42
CA VAL A 557 -25.19 -4.78 -19.87
C VAL A 557 -24.84 -6.26 -19.77
N GLU A 558 -24.10 -6.79 -20.73
CA GLU A 558 -23.70 -8.20 -20.79
C GLU A 558 -22.77 -8.57 -19.61
N GLU A 559 -21.83 -7.68 -19.26
CA GLU A 559 -20.96 -7.88 -18.06
C GLU A 559 -21.81 -7.96 -16.78
N PHE A 560 -22.78 -7.07 -16.64
CA PHE A 560 -23.69 -7.08 -15.49
C PHE A 560 -24.51 -8.36 -15.44
N VAL A 561 -25.10 -8.77 -16.55
CA VAL A 561 -25.92 -9.99 -16.64
C VAL A 561 -25.09 -11.23 -16.33
N ALA A 562 -23.87 -11.34 -16.89
CA ALA A 562 -22.97 -12.45 -16.60
C ALA A 562 -22.64 -12.55 -15.11
N ALA A 563 -22.31 -11.42 -14.45
CA ALA A 563 -22.04 -11.39 -13.02
C ALA A 563 -23.29 -11.75 -12.18
N ARG A 564 -24.45 -11.22 -12.53
CA ARG A 564 -25.74 -11.52 -11.87
C ARG A 564 -26.09 -13.02 -11.98
N ASP A 565 -25.90 -13.61 -13.14
CA ASP A 565 -26.24 -15.01 -13.38
C ASP A 565 -25.33 -15.93 -12.54
N LEU A 566 -24.06 -15.57 -12.28
CA LEU A 566 -23.18 -16.27 -11.35
C LEU A 566 -23.66 -16.16 -9.89
N VAL A 567 -24.18 -14.99 -9.48
CA VAL A 567 -24.80 -14.83 -8.17
C VAL A 567 -26.02 -15.75 -8.03
N MET A 568 -26.89 -15.77 -9.03
CA MET A 568 -28.11 -16.60 -9.01
C MET A 568 -27.77 -18.09 -9.09
N GLY A 569 -26.73 -18.48 -9.83
CA GLY A 569 -26.18 -19.84 -9.84
C GLY A 569 -25.67 -20.26 -8.46
N SER A 570 -25.01 -19.34 -7.74
CA SER A 570 -24.53 -19.57 -6.37
C SER A 570 -25.67 -19.74 -5.37
N VAL A 571 -26.78 -18.99 -5.51
CA VAL A 571 -28.02 -19.20 -4.72
C VAL A 571 -28.55 -20.62 -4.95
N GLY A 572 -28.63 -21.08 -6.21
CA GLY A 572 -29.07 -22.43 -6.54
C GLY A 572 -28.17 -23.51 -5.92
N ALA A 573 -26.86 -23.34 -5.98
CA ALA A 573 -25.89 -24.28 -5.42
C ALA A 573 -25.99 -24.33 -3.88
N LEU A 574 -26.05 -23.21 -3.18
CA LEU A 574 -26.20 -23.14 -1.72
C LEU A 574 -27.52 -23.77 -1.25
N LYS A 575 -28.59 -23.58 -2.01
CA LYS A 575 -29.89 -24.24 -1.76
C LYS A 575 -29.78 -25.75 -1.88
N ALA A 576 -29.11 -26.26 -2.92
CA ALA A 576 -28.90 -27.71 -3.12
C ALA A 576 -28.03 -28.31 -2.01
N GLU A 577 -27.05 -27.56 -1.49
CA GLU A 577 -26.19 -27.94 -0.38
C GLU A 577 -26.90 -27.85 1.00
N GLY A 578 -28.08 -27.29 1.08
CA GLY A 578 -28.81 -27.10 2.34
C GLY A 578 -28.18 -26.03 3.26
N LYS A 579 -27.32 -25.16 2.74
CA LYS A 579 -26.68 -24.07 3.49
C LYS A 579 -27.63 -22.88 3.60
N SER A 580 -27.73 -22.28 4.80
CA SER A 580 -28.48 -21.04 5.01
C SER A 580 -27.89 -19.92 4.19
N HIS A 581 -28.71 -19.20 3.42
CA HIS A 581 -28.28 -18.10 2.54
C HIS A 581 -29.44 -17.16 2.20
N GLN A 582 -29.14 -15.98 1.69
CA GLN A 582 -30.13 -15.08 1.12
C GLN A 582 -30.62 -15.57 -0.23
N ALA A 583 -31.90 -15.90 -0.32
CA ALA A 583 -32.49 -16.52 -1.53
C ALA A 583 -32.82 -15.50 -2.65
N ARG A 584 -32.97 -14.23 -2.32
CA ARG A 584 -33.33 -13.14 -3.26
C ARG A 584 -32.47 -11.92 -2.97
N PRO A 585 -31.18 -11.94 -3.34
CA PRO A 585 -30.32 -10.77 -3.16
C PRO A 585 -30.74 -9.64 -4.08
N SER A 586 -30.74 -8.41 -3.58
CA SER A 586 -30.81 -7.21 -4.43
C SER A 586 -29.46 -6.99 -5.10
N ILE A 587 -29.42 -6.92 -6.44
CA ILE A 587 -28.18 -6.85 -7.23
C ILE A 587 -28.15 -5.55 -8.02
N GLY A 588 -27.12 -4.75 -7.81
CA GLY A 588 -26.94 -3.44 -8.46
C GLY A 588 -25.56 -3.23 -9.04
N ALA A 589 -25.39 -2.09 -9.68
CA ALA A 589 -24.14 -1.69 -10.32
C ALA A 589 -23.60 -0.40 -9.71
N MET A 590 -22.27 -0.32 -9.58
CA MET A 590 -21.57 0.93 -9.39
C MET A 590 -21.41 1.61 -10.77
N ILE A 591 -21.96 2.80 -10.89
CA ILE A 591 -21.91 3.59 -12.11
C ILE A 591 -20.67 4.48 -12.07
N GLU A 592 -19.62 4.03 -12.73
CA GLU A 592 -18.31 4.66 -12.67
C GLU A 592 -17.50 4.57 -13.99
N VAL A 593 -18.03 3.85 -14.98
CA VAL A 593 -17.46 3.78 -16.32
C VAL A 593 -18.32 4.57 -17.31
N PRO A 594 -17.76 5.51 -18.09
CA PRO A 594 -18.55 6.39 -18.96
C PRO A 594 -19.40 5.67 -20.02
N SER A 595 -18.95 4.52 -20.53
CA SER A 595 -19.71 3.75 -21.54
C SER A 595 -21.09 3.33 -21.05
N ILE A 596 -21.23 3.02 -19.76
CA ILE A 596 -22.52 2.57 -19.20
C ILE A 596 -23.57 3.69 -19.17
N LEU A 597 -23.14 4.96 -19.24
CA LEU A 597 -24.06 6.10 -19.30
C LEU A 597 -24.89 6.11 -20.58
N GLU A 598 -24.35 5.54 -21.67
CA GLU A 598 -25.04 5.50 -22.97
C GLU A 598 -26.10 4.39 -23.04
N VAL A 599 -25.96 3.34 -22.23
CA VAL A 599 -26.88 2.19 -22.14
C VAL A 599 -27.49 2.04 -20.74
N ILE A 600 -27.66 3.18 -20.03
CA ILE A 600 -28.09 3.17 -18.64
C ILE A 600 -29.56 2.72 -18.50
N ASP A 601 -30.39 2.99 -19.47
CA ASP A 601 -31.81 2.57 -19.48
C ASP A 601 -31.93 1.05 -19.64
N GLU A 602 -31.10 0.44 -20.51
CA GLU A 602 -31.02 -1.00 -20.69
C GLU A 602 -30.48 -1.69 -19.43
N LEU A 603 -29.46 -1.10 -18.79
CA LEU A 603 -28.96 -1.59 -17.51
C LEU A 603 -30.04 -1.49 -16.42
N ALA A 604 -30.83 -0.44 -16.38
CA ALA A 604 -31.90 -0.24 -15.42
C ALA A 604 -33.01 -1.32 -15.49
N LEU A 605 -33.16 -2.00 -16.62
CA LEU A 605 -34.05 -3.14 -16.75
C LEU A 605 -33.50 -4.40 -16.09
N GLN A 606 -32.18 -4.49 -15.87
CA GLN A 606 -31.50 -5.66 -15.34
C GLN A 606 -31.06 -5.51 -13.89
N ALA A 607 -30.75 -4.28 -13.44
CA ALA A 607 -30.27 -3.98 -12.10
C ALA A 607 -31.41 -3.54 -11.16
N ASP A 608 -31.28 -3.85 -9.88
CA ASP A 608 -32.25 -3.45 -8.86
C ASP A 608 -31.96 -2.04 -8.32
N PHE A 609 -30.69 -1.62 -8.30
CA PHE A 609 -30.27 -0.30 -7.82
C PHE A 609 -28.96 0.16 -8.46
N PHE A 610 -28.66 1.45 -8.32
CA PHE A 610 -27.43 2.09 -8.74
C PHE A 610 -26.72 2.79 -7.58
N SER A 611 -25.38 2.80 -7.63
CA SER A 611 -24.57 3.67 -6.79
C SER A 611 -23.54 4.38 -7.67
N ILE A 612 -23.52 5.71 -7.67
CA ILE A 612 -22.58 6.48 -8.48
C ILE A 612 -21.23 6.53 -7.76
N GLY A 613 -20.22 5.87 -8.34
CA GLY A 613 -18.82 5.93 -7.90
C GLY A 613 -18.13 7.16 -8.50
N THR A 614 -18.30 8.34 -7.87
CA THR A 614 -17.88 9.61 -8.48
C THR A 614 -16.38 9.68 -8.76
N ASN A 615 -15.54 9.00 -7.96
CA ASN A 615 -14.09 9.09 -8.10
C ASN A 615 -13.60 8.50 -9.42
N ASP A 616 -14.01 7.27 -9.71
CA ASP A 616 -13.64 6.58 -10.94
C ASP A 616 -14.43 7.13 -12.15
N LEU A 617 -15.70 7.53 -11.95
CA LEU A 617 -16.48 8.19 -13.01
C LEU A 617 -15.78 9.45 -13.53
N ILE A 618 -15.30 10.32 -12.63
CA ILE A 618 -14.59 11.55 -13.00
C ILE A 618 -13.29 11.21 -13.71
N GLN A 619 -12.51 10.29 -13.13
CA GLN A 619 -11.23 9.83 -13.67
C GLN A 619 -11.37 9.35 -15.11
N TYR A 620 -12.34 8.47 -15.39
CA TYR A 620 -12.52 7.90 -16.72
C TYR A 620 -13.22 8.86 -17.70
N MET A 621 -14.14 9.71 -17.22
CA MET A 621 -14.77 10.72 -18.09
C MET A 621 -13.79 11.77 -18.55
N LEU A 622 -12.84 12.17 -17.73
CA LEU A 622 -11.85 13.18 -18.03
C LEU A 622 -10.53 12.58 -18.54
N ALA A 623 -10.39 11.25 -18.52
CA ALA A 623 -9.14 10.54 -18.84
C ALA A 623 -7.94 11.04 -18.00
N VAL A 624 -8.17 11.29 -16.71
CA VAL A 624 -7.19 11.85 -15.77
C VAL A 624 -6.97 10.88 -14.64
N ASP A 625 -5.76 10.42 -14.45
CA ASP A 625 -5.37 9.64 -13.29
C ASP A 625 -5.21 10.57 -12.08
N ARG A 626 -6.16 10.45 -11.12
CA ARG A 626 -6.18 11.27 -9.88
C ARG A 626 -4.98 11.03 -8.97
N THR A 627 -4.27 9.91 -9.15
CA THR A 627 -3.08 9.56 -8.34
C THR A 627 -1.79 10.10 -8.96
N ASN A 628 -1.84 10.59 -10.20
CA ASN A 628 -0.70 11.13 -10.91
C ASN A 628 -0.64 12.66 -10.71
N GLU A 629 0.30 13.13 -9.91
CA GLU A 629 0.49 14.54 -9.58
C GLU A 629 0.63 15.46 -10.79
N LYS A 630 1.14 14.95 -11.91
CA LYS A 630 1.34 15.77 -13.13
C LYS A 630 0.04 16.16 -13.85
N VAL A 631 -1.05 15.46 -13.57
CA VAL A 631 -2.35 15.66 -14.21
C VAL A 631 -3.49 15.82 -13.20
N ALA A 632 -3.22 15.72 -11.91
CA ALA A 632 -4.22 15.84 -10.85
C ALA A 632 -4.98 17.19 -10.92
N ASP A 633 -4.33 18.26 -11.38
CA ASP A 633 -4.95 19.58 -11.59
C ASP A 633 -6.04 19.57 -12.71
N CYS A 634 -6.09 18.52 -13.52
CA CYS A 634 -7.13 18.33 -14.53
C CYS A 634 -8.34 17.51 -14.02
N TYR A 635 -8.32 17.06 -12.77
CA TYR A 635 -9.40 16.32 -12.14
C TYR A 635 -10.46 17.28 -11.57
N PHE A 636 -11.50 17.55 -12.35
CA PHE A 636 -12.55 18.50 -12.00
C PHE A 636 -13.88 17.81 -11.72
N PRO A 637 -14.28 17.58 -10.45
CA PRO A 637 -15.58 17.00 -10.11
C PRO A 637 -16.78 17.79 -10.65
N HIS A 638 -16.63 19.10 -10.82
CA HIS A 638 -17.66 20.00 -11.35
C HIS A 638 -17.61 20.17 -12.85
N HIS A 639 -16.89 19.31 -13.57
CA HIS A 639 -16.88 19.37 -15.04
C HIS A 639 -18.28 19.15 -15.60
N PRO A 640 -18.75 19.99 -16.56
CA PRO A 640 -20.12 19.88 -17.11
C PRO A 640 -20.50 18.49 -17.61
N ALA A 641 -19.54 17.75 -18.22
CA ALA A 641 -19.78 16.38 -18.67
C ALA A 641 -20.09 15.44 -17.49
N VAL A 642 -19.36 15.56 -16.38
CA VAL A 642 -19.58 14.76 -15.16
C VAL A 642 -20.96 15.04 -14.59
N LEU A 643 -21.32 16.30 -14.38
CA LEU A 643 -22.61 16.71 -13.84
C LEU A 643 -23.78 16.22 -14.70
N ARG A 644 -23.65 16.33 -16.03
CA ARG A 644 -24.66 15.84 -16.99
C ARG A 644 -24.73 14.32 -17.00
N GLY A 645 -23.59 13.62 -16.90
CA GLY A 645 -23.55 12.16 -16.75
C GLY A 645 -24.31 11.69 -15.51
N MET A 646 -24.07 12.30 -14.36
CA MET A 646 -24.78 11.99 -13.11
C MET A 646 -26.30 12.26 -13.22
N LYS A 647 -26.69 13.37 -13.85
CA LYS A 647 -28.11 13.68 -14.14
C LYS A 647 -28.76 12.61 -15.00
N ARG A 648 -28.08 12.12 -16.04
CA ARG A 648 -28.55 11.02 -16.89
C ARG A 648 -28.85 9.76 -16.08
N VAL A 649 -27.94 9.38 -15.19
CA VAL A 649 -28.15 8.22 -14.29
C VAL A 649 -29.34 8.42 -13.37
N ALA A 650 -29.46 9.60 -12.74
CA ALA A 650 -30.59 9.92 -11.87
C ALA A 650 -31.93 9.88 -12.60
N ASP A 651 -31.98 10.38 -13.85
CA ASP A 651 -33.18 10.33 -14.66
C ASP A 651 -33.55 8.91 -15.09
N ALA A 652 -32.58 8.07 -15.48
CA ALA A 652 -32.81 6.67 -15.78
C ALA A 652 -33.33 5.90 -14.54
N ALA A 653 -32.71 6.10 -13.38
CA ALA A 653 -33.15 5.49 -12.13
C ALA A 653 -34.61 5.86 -11.81
N ARG A 654 -34.98 7.14 -12.00
CA ARG A 654 -36.35 7.61 -11.79
C ARG A 654 -37.33 6.99 -12.80
N ARG A 655 -37.00 6.96 -14.10
CA ARG A 655 -37.85 6.36 -15.15
C ARG A 655 -38.15 4.90 -14.88
N HIS A 656 -37.14 4.15 -14.43
CA HIS A 656 -37.25 2.72 -14.18
C HIS A 656 -37.52 2.35 -12.72
N GLN A 657 -37.81 3.36 -11.86
CA GLN A 657 -38.08 3.17 -10.43
C GLN A 657 -36.98 2.37 -9.70
N ARG A 658 -35.72 2.69 -10.02
CA ARG A 658 -34.56 2.08 -9.36
C ARG A 658 -34.04 2.97 -8.24
N ASP A 659 -33.65 2.33 -7.14
CA ASP A 659 -32.98 3.03 -6.04
C ASP A 659 -31.61 3.55 -6.52
N ILE A 660 -31.23 4.76 -6.10
CA ILE A 660 -29.98 5.40 -6.49
C ILE A 660 -29.30 6.06 -5.31
N SER A 661 -27.97 5.84 -5.22
CA SER A 661 -27.11 6.48 -4.22
C SER A 661 -25.84 7.05 -4.85
N VAL A 662 -25.10 7.86 -4.11
CA VAL A 662 -23.76 8.32 -4.45
C VAL A 662 -22.79 7.86 -3.35
N CYS A 663 -21.63 7.31 -3.72
CA CYS A 663 -20.65 6.76 -2.78
C CYS A 663 -19.19 7.26 -2.97
N GLY A 664 -18.96 8.23 -3.84
CA GLY A 664 -17.63 8.85 -4.03
C GLY A 664 -17.42 10.13 -3.21
N ASP A 665 -16.29 10.80 -3.44
CA ASP A 665 -15.87 11.99 -2.66
C ASP A 665 -16.84 13.17 -2.80
N MET A 666 -17.60 13.27 -3.88
CA MET A 666 -18.64 14.29 -4.01
C MET A 666 -19.74 14.14 -2.96
N ALA A 667 -19.98 12.95 -2.39
CA ALA A 667 -21.00 12.70 -1.36
C ALA A 667 -20.64 13.33 -0.01
N HIS A 668 -19.39 13.66 0.26
CA HIS A 668 -18.95 14.29 1.51
C HIS A 668 -18.51 15.75 1.38
N ASP A 669 -18.56 16.31 0.17
CA ASP A 669 -18.28 17.74 -0.05
C ASP A 669 -19.60 18.55 -0.06
N PRO A 670 -19.82 19.42 0.94
CA PRO A 670 -21.04 20.22 1.07
C PRO A 670 -21.39 21.04 -0.18
N ARG A 671 -20.41 21.40 -1.01
CA ARG A 671 -20.63 22.20 -2.23
C ARG A 671 -21.50 21.46 -3.27
N TYR A 672 -21.39 20.12 -3.31
CA TYR A 672 -22.12 19.31 -4.29
C TYR A 672 -23.45 18.78 -3.78
N ILE A 673 -23.70 18.78 -2.46
CA ILE A 673 -24.93 18.22 -1.89
C ILE A 673 -26.19 18.89 -2.48
N PRO A 674 -26.29 20.22 -2.61
CA PRO A 674 -27.46 20.85 -3.24
C PRO A 674 -27.68 20.42 -4.70
N PHE A 675 -26.60 20.22 -5.46
CA PHE A 675 -26.69 19.71 -6.83
C PHE A 675 -27.21 18.28 -6.86
N LEU A 676 -26.65 17.38 -6.03
CA LEU A 676 -27.03 15.97 -5.97
C LEU A 676 -28.51 15.81 -5.58
N ILE A 677 -28.98 16.56 -4.60
CA ILE A 677 -30.39 16.61 -4.21
C ILE A 677 -31.25 17.16 -5.36
N GLY A 678 -30.81 18.25 -6.01
CA GLY A 678 -31.55 18.89 -7.08
C GLY A 678 -31.69 18.04 -8.34
N ILE A 679 -30.79 17.07 -8.59
CA ILE A 679 -30.96 16.08 -9.66
C ILE A 679 -31.80 14.87 -9.23
N GLY A 680 -32.24 14.80 -7.95
CA GLY A 680 -33.13 13.77 -7.43
C GLY A 680 -32.44 12.61 -6.72
N ILE A 681 -31.23 12.79 -6.19
CA ILE A 681 -30.52 11.79 -5.39
C ILE A 681 -30.66 12.13 -3.91
N TYR A 682 -31.27 11.24 -3.14
CA TYR A 682 -31.58 11.42 -1.72
C TYR A 682 -30.92 10.37 -0.83
N LYS A 683 -29.96 9.61 -1.34
CA LYS A 683 -29.21 8.59 -0.62
C LYS A 683 -27.71 8.80 -0.83
N PHE A 684 -26.97 9.03 0.26
CA PHE A 684 -25.54 9.31 0.24
C PHE A 684 -24.79 8.31 1.09
N SER A 685 -23.75 7.69 0.54
CA SER A 685 -22.83 6.81 1.24
C SER A 685 -21.45 7.49 1.32
N LEU A 686 -21.00 7.78 2.52
CA LEU A 686 -19.81 8.58 2.76
C LEU A 686 -19.01 8.05 3.95
N ASP A 687 -17.76 8.48 4.08
CA ASP A 687 -17.00 8.18 5.29
C ASP A 687 -17.74 8.70 6.52
N ALA A 688 -17.91 7.83 7.51
CA ALA A 688 -18.71 8.11 8.68
C ALA A 688 -18.32 9.40 9.42
N ARG A 689 -17.06 9.82 9.33
CA ARG A 689 -16.53 11.06 9.92
C ARG A 689 -17.21 12.33 9.36
N TYR A 690 -17.69 12.29 8.12
CA TYR A 690 -18.35 13.43 7.47
C TYR A 690 -19.87 13.46 7.68
N LEU A 691 -20.48 12.39 8.23
CA LEU A 691 -21.93 12.30 8.45
C LEU A 691 -22.49 13.53 9.18
N PRO A 692 -21.92 14.00 10.30
CA PRO A 692 -22.48 15.16 11.01
C PRO A 692 -22.49 16.43 10.15
N LYS A 693 -21.40 16.70 9.46
CA LYS A 693 -21.25 17.89 8.60
C LYS A 693 -22.24 17.88 7.44
N ILE A 694 -22.39 16.74 6.79
CA ILE A 694 -23.31 16.58 5.66
C ILE A 694 -24.78 16.65 6.13
N GLN A 695 -25.08 16.07 7.28
CA GLN A 695 -26.41 16.19 7.88
C GLN A 695 -26.80 17.65 8.15
N GLN A 696 -25.90 18.43 8.76
CA GLN A 696 -26.09 19.86 8.99
C GLN A 696 -26.32 20.64 7.69
N CYS A 697 -25.56 20.31 6.63
CA CYS A 697 -25.77 20.89 5.31
C CYS A 697 -27.18 20.58 4.78
N ILE A 698 -27.59 19.31 4.82
CA ILE A 698 -28.88 18.85 4.26
C ILE A 698 -30.09 19.47 4.98
N VAL A 699 -30.05 19.58 6.30
CA VAL A 699 -31.12 20.19 7.08
C VAL A 699 -31.40 21.65 6.68
N CYS A 700 -30.38 22.33 6.12
CA CYS A 700 -30.52 23.71 5.64
C CYS A 700 -30.99 23.82 4.18
N ILE A 701 -31.12 22.70 3.44
CA ILE A 701 -31.47 22.70 2.01
C ILE A 701 -33.01 22.76 1.84
N ASP A 702 -33.43 23.57 0.88
CA ASP A 702 -34.76 23.62 0.32
C ASP A 702 -34.75 22.89 -1.03
N ALA A 703 -35.65 21.90 -1.21
CA ALA A 703 -35.64 21.05 -2.41
C ALA A 703 -35.86 21.86 -3.70
N GLN A 704 -36.77 22.81 -3.71
CA GLN A 704 -37.07 23.62 -4.91
C GLN A 704 -35.85 24.49 -5.30
N LYS A 705 -35.18 25.07 -4.30
CA LYS A 705 -33.94 25.83 -4.55
C LYS A 705 -32.84 24.93 -5.07
N ALA A 706 -32.72 23.71 -4.57
CA ALA A 706 -31.74 22.73 -5.03
C ALA A 706 -31.98 22.32 -6.50
N GLU A 707 -33.24 22.11 -6.90
CA GLU A 707 -33.60 21.83 -8.29
C GLU A 707 -33.23 22.98 -9.22
N ILE A 708 -33.56 24.22 -8.84
CA ILE A 708 -33.18 25.42 -9.61
C ILE A 708 -31.67 25.53 -9.74
N PHE A 709 -30.96 25.32 -8.65
CA PHE A 709 -29.48 25.35 -8.65
C PHE A 709 -28.86 24.27 -9.53
N ALA A 710 -29.39 23.05 -9.47
CA ALA A 710 -28.93 21.96 -10.33
C ALA A 710 -29.19 22.25 -11.82
N ALA A 711 -30.37 22.79 -12.17
CA ALA A 711 -30.70 23.18 -13.52
C ALA A 711 -29.74 24.29 -14.05
N GLU A 712 -29.41 25.26 -13.19
CA GLU A 712 -28.47 26.32 -13.55
C GLU A 712 -27.06 25.79 -13.80
N LEU A 713 -26.56 24.87 -12.93
CA LEU A 713 -25.26 24.21 -13.12
C LEU A 713 -25.20 23.39 -14.41
N LEU A 714 -26.25 22.60 -14.70
CA LEU A 714 -26.33 21.78 -15.91
C LEU A 714 -26.37 22.60 -17.20
N GLY A 715 -26.84 23.85 -17.10
CA GLY A 715 -26.85 24.82 -18.24
C GLY A 715 -25.49 25.41 -18.55
N LYS A 716 -24.50 25.30 -17.66
CA LYS A 716 -23.15 25.84 -17.89
C LYS A 716 -22.37 24.96 -18.87
N ALA A 717 -21.52 25.60 -19.67
CA ALA A 717 -20.71 24.93 -20.69
C ALA A 717 -19.23 24.80 -20.31
N SER A 718 -18.72 25.67 -19.39
CA SER A 718 -17.32 25.68 -19.02
C SER A 718 -17.11 25.28 -17.55
N VAL A 719 -15.94 24.72 -17.27
CA VAL A 719 -15.50 24.34 -15.91
C VAL A 719 -15.42 25.58 -14.99
N ASN A 720 -14.95 26.70 -15.51
CA ASN A 720 -14.84 27.93 -14.73
C ASN A 720 -16.21 28.49 -14.32
N GLU A 721 -17.21 28.43 -15.21
CA GLU A 721 -18.57 28.89 -14.89
C GLU A 721 -19.21 28.01 -13.82
N THR A 722 -19.00 26.68 -13.89
CA THR A 722 -19.51 25.75 -12.86
C THR A 722 -18.80 25.95 -11.52
N ALA A 723 -17.48 26.14 -11.52
CA ALA A 723 -16.71 26.43 -10.32
C ALA A 723 -17.20 27.71 -9.65
N HIS A 724 -17.31 28.81 -10.41
CA HIS A 724 -17.78 30.10 -9.90
C HIS A 724 -19.19 30.04 -9.30
N LEU A 725 -20.10 29.28 -9.91
CA LEU A 725 -21.45 29.11 -9.40
C LEU A 725 -21.49 28.30 -8.10
N LEU A 726 -20.64 27.27 -7.99
CA LEU A 726 -20.49 26.48 -6.75
C LEU A 726 -19.95 27.36 -5.61
N ASP A 727 -18.93 28.18 -5.86
CA ASP A 727 -18.32 29.04 -4.85
C ASP A 727 -19.25 30.16 -4.37
N GLN A 728 -20.02 30.78 -5.27
CA GLN A 728 -20.99 31.81 -4.92
C GLN A 728 -22.13 31.35 -4.02
N LYS A 729 -22.56 30.10 -4.15
CA LYS A 729 -23.73 29.57 -3.44
C LYS A 729 -23.38 28.71 -2.23
N SER A 730 -22.10 28.32 -2.08
CA SER A 730 -21.61 27.66 -0.85
C SER A 730 -21.50 28.60 0.37
N LEU A 731 -21.57 29.92 0.14
CA LEU A 731 -21.43 30.94 1.18
C LEU A 731 -22.79 31.49 1.72
N LYS A 732 -23.92 30.94 1.27
CA LYS A 732 -25.27 31.31 1.71
C LYS A 732 -26.08 30.09 2.15
#